data_3be335509a4426c0da2399ce614835d0
#
_entry.id   3be335509a4426c0da2399ce614835d0
#
_cell.length_a   1.000
_cell.length_b   1.000
_cell.length_c   1.000
_cell.angle_alpha   90.00
_cell.angle_beta   90.00
_cell.angle_gamma   90.00
#
_symmetry.space_group_name_H-M   'P 1'
#
loop_
_entity.id
_entity.type
_entity.pdbx_description
1 polymer ?
#
loop_
_entity_poly.entity_id
_entity_poly.type
_entity_poly.pdbx_seq_one_letter_code
_entity_poly.pdbx_strand_id
1 'polypeptide(L)'
;MRLNGRHGSSGATGSSPGNVTSGKQDELASSTGIDDMMETENESLQERVADLEKKVLEQGDEIVCLRSTLADVLRRLNQLDSRSSGDYNRASVPVRNGSGTSARVANQSNHVGAGKDSHGSASRLRQTAYQQHSGMTDAAFKDSLRRTASCAPSSLPQRRVVHYQSTGSLHSDSPSSTSISPVPTSPSPTHTPPPPPPSGGRTTPSPRTPQPPQQRPSSVASSSGSLHKRWSSTGDFNNSGITSPTGSLIGSNSMAIASRTRDATYNEEEGSVRFFLRGRPIVLYAPTAIAETYDMLKVATAPQIRLKLEWVYGYRGRDCRSNLHLLPTGEIVYFVAAAVVLYNVEEQSQRHYLGHTDDVKCLTVHPNKLLVATGQAAGHDRREGRPHVRVWNSVSLHTLAVIGIGEFERSICCLSFSKADGGVLLCAVDEAPDHNISIWDWQRGERGQKITETKCSADTVVAAEFHPMDRQSIVTCGKSHISFWTLDAGGTLYKRMGIFENRDKPKYVTCLAFTQTGDVVSGDSNGNIIVWGRATNTISKFLRGLHEGSVFSVCVMKEGNLVTGGGKDGRLVQLDASLNPTGQETRVPEHLGPVRVIAEGRGSQLLVGTTRNCILIGSLDLGLTPVVCGHTDELWGLAIHPSLPQFLTGGHDQLVTLWDSMSHSVVWSKDVAEPVQSATFSLDGSVLIIGCTTGHWFVMDAETREVYSTHTDGAEPIQVVKFSPDGALLALGSRDNNIYVYQVSEEARKYSRVGRCMGHSSFVTHLDWSTDSQYIQSNSGDYELLYWNAGLCRQVPQSSQLRDVEWASNSCTLTFSSLGIWPEGADGTDVNHCDRSHNGELMATADDFGKVKLYSYPVIQPRSLCHTYGGHSSHVTNVSFLHDDSRLISTGGRDTSVMQWALS
;
A
#
# COMPACT_ATOMS: atom_id res chain seq x y z
N MET A 1 55.20 7.21 36.51
CA MET A 1 56.27 6.40 37.10
C MET A 1 55.97 4.94 36.70
N ARG A 2 56.64 4.36 35.73
CA ARG A 2 57.85 3.52 35.83
C ARG A 2 57.67 2.46 36.92
N LEU A 3 57.87 1.13 36.78
CA LEU A 3 58.62 0.29 35.85
C LEU A 3 58.34 -1.18 36.20
N ASN A 4 58.39 -2.07 35.23
CA ASN A 4 59.07 -3.35 35.12
C ASN A 4 58.88 -4.39 36.25
N GLY A 5 58.83 -5.64 35.96
CA GLY A 5 59.31 -6.54 34.95
C GLY A 5 59.27 -7.99 35.41
N ARG A 6 59.21 -8.87 34.46
CA ARG A 6 60.04 -10.00 34.08
C ARG A 6 60.21 -11.25 34.95
N HIS A 7 60.06 -12.35 34.25
CA HIS A 7 60.74 -13.67 34.31
C HIS A 7 60.19 -14.67 35.35
N GLY A 8 60.05 -15.92 35.02
CA GLY A 8 60.56 -16.83 33.99
C GLY A 8 60.30 -18.26 34.39
N SER A 9 60.07 -19.04 33.36
CA SER A 9 60.69 -20.27 32.93
C SER A 9 60.58 -21.60 33.73
N SER A 10 60.30 -22.58 32.94
CA SER A 10 60.82 -24.00 32.92
C SER A 10 60.17 -24.97 33.92
N GLY A 11 59.84 -26.15 33.56
CA GLY A 11 60.18 -27.11 32.55
C GLY A 11 59.51 -28.43 32.85
N ALA A 12 59.13 -29.13 31.82
CA ALA A 12 59.53 -30.42 31.35
C ALA A 12 59.21 -31.73 32.09
N THR A 13 58.82 -32.68 31.27
CA THR A 13 58.91 -34.18 31.36
C THR A 13 57.72 -34.85 32.02
N GLY A 14 57.02 -35.81 31.43
CA GLY A 14 57.31 -36.76 30.37
C GLY A 14 56.40 -37.97 30.56
N SER A 15 56.24 -38.71 29.44
CA SER A 15 55.85 -40.11 29.31
C SER A 15 54.41 -40.56 29.22
N SER A 16 54.07 -41.00 28.03
CA SER A 16 53.03 -41.98 27.65
C SER A 16 53.39 -43.38 28.12
N PRO A 17 52.60 -44.48 27.97
CA PRO A 17 51.51 -44.70 26.96
C PRO A 17 50.31 -45.56 27.44
N GLY A 18 49.37 -45.82 26.57
CA GLY A 18 48.44 -46.95 26.75
C GLY A 18 47.12 -46.88 25.94
N ASN A 19 47.17 -47.67 24.93
CA ASN A 19 46.12 -48.01 23.94
C ASN A 19 44.77 -48.47 24.50
N VAL A 20 43.76 -48.44 23.54
CA VAL A 20 42.48 -49.17 23.40
C VAL A 20 41.28 -48.28 23.66
N THR A 21 40.39 -47.91 22.72
CA THR A 21 39.62 -48.67 21.73
C THR A 21 38.93 -47.72 20.74
N SER A 22 38.96 -48.11 19.50
CA SER A 22 38.17 -47.61 18.38
C SER A 22 36.69 -47.97 18.54
N GLY A 23 35.80 -47.03 18.08
CA GLY A 23 34.42 -47.37 17.79
C GLY A 23 33.41 -46.37 18.29
N LYS A 24 33.39 -45.15 17.73
CA LYS A 24 32.23 -44.22 17.74
C LYS A 24 32.48 -42.90 16.98
N GLN A 25 33.14 -43.01 15.83
CA GLN A 25 33.34 -41.81 14.98
C GLN A 25 32.70 -41.93 13.58
N ASP A 26 32.11 -43.06 13.22
CA ASP A 26 31.54 -43.24 11.88
C ASP A 26 30.03 -42.95 11.74
N GLU A 27 29.30 -42.71 12.84
CA GLU A 27 27.86 -42.33 12.77
C GLU A 27 27.61 -40.81 12.75
N LEU A 28 28.61 -39.97 13.07
CA LEU A 28 28.46 -38.51 13.02
C LEU A 28 28.88 -37.89 11.69
N ALA A 29 29.66 -38.63 10.87
CA ALA A 29 30.05 -38.14 9.56
C ALA A 29 29.07 -38.44 8.44
N SER A 30 28.06 -39.28 8.68
CA SER A 30 27.03 -39.59 7.67
C SER A 30 25.81 -38.67 7.78
N SER A 31 25.59 -38.01 8.90
CA SER A 31 24.43 -37.09 9.08
C SER A 31 24.73 -35.67 8.56
N THR A 32 25.95 -35.19 8.70
CA THR A 32 26.36 -33.89 8.13
C THR A 32 26.42 -33.89 6.59
N GLY A 33 26.76 -35.02 5.97
CA GLY A 33 26.77 -35.12 4.51
C GLY A 33 25.40 -35.23 3.84
N ILE A 34 24.35 -35.61 4.58
CA ILE A 34 22.98 -35.65 4.06
C ILE A 34 22.33 -34.29 4.22
N ASP A 35 22.61 -33.59 5.31
CA ASP A 35 22.11 -32.23 5.53
C ASP A 35 22.74 -31.23 4.55
N ASP A 36 24.05 -31.32 4.29
CA ASP A 36 24.76 -30.52 3.26
C ASP A 36 24.23 -30.80 1.83
N MET A 37 23.89 -32.08 1.52
CA MET A 37 23.30 -32.41 0.22
C MET A 37 21.86 -31.90 0.08
N MET A 38 21.05 -31.95 1.13
CA MET A 38 19.69 -31.39 1.12
C MET A 38 19.69 -29.87 1.07
N GLU A 39 20.67 -29.21 1.68
CA GLU A 39 20.82 -27.76 1.64
C GLU A 39 21.23 -27.29 0.23
N THR A 40 22.17 -27.97 -0.40
CA THR A 40 22.58 -27.72 -1.81
C THR A 40 21.49 -28.04 -2.83
N GLU A 41 20.66 -29.07 -2.62
CA GLU A 41 19.52 -29.35 -3.48
C GLU A 41 18.41 -28.28 -3.30
N ASN A 42 18.21 -27.78 -2.09
CA ASN A 42 17.22 -26.74 -1.81
C ASN A 42 17.65 -25.37 -2.36
N GLU A 43 18.94 -25.03 -2.29
CA GLU A 43 19.50 -23.85 -2.95
C GLU A 43 19.34 -23.94 -4.48
N SER A 44 19.64 -25.10 -5.07
CA SER A 44 19.47 -25.34 -6.52
C SER A 44 18.00 -25.25 -6.94
N LEU A 45 17.04 -25.68 -6.11
CA LEU A 45 15.62 -25.56 -6.38
C LEU A 45 15.14 -24.11 -6.27
N GLN A 46 15.63 -23.36 -5.29
CA GLN A 46 15.34 -21.93 -5.13
C GLN A 46 15.89 -21.11 -6.31
N GLU A 47 17.10 -21.40 -6.79
CA GLU A 47 17.65 -20.77 -7.99
C GLU A 47 16.79 -21.06 -9.24
N ARG A 48 16.31 -22.31 -9.39
CA ARG A 48 15.44 -22.69 -10.51
C ARG A 48 14.06 -22.04 -10.43
N VAL A 49 13.48 -21.89 -9.25
CA VAL A 49 12.22 -21.14 -9.05
C VAL A 49 12.42 -19.68 -9.41
N ALA A 50 13.48 -19.05 -8.92
CA ALA A 50 13.80 -17.66 -9.26
C ALA A 50 14.03 -17.44 -10.77
N ASP A 51 14.66 -18.43 -11.45
CA ASP A 51 14.85 -18.37 -12.90
C ASP A 51 13.54 -18.57 -13.68
N LEU A 52 12.61 -19.37 -13.18
CA LEU A 52 11.28 -19.54 -13.75
C LEU A 52 10.39 -18.31 -13.53
N GLU A 53 10.40 -17.72 -12.33
CA GLU A 53 9.69 -16.48 -12.03
C GLU A 53 10.15 -15.34 -12.94
N LYS A 54 11.48 -15.24 -13.15
CA LYS A 54 12.05 -14.27 -14.07
C LYS A 54 11.60 -14.49 -15.52
N LYS A 55 11.53 -15.74 -15.98
CA LYS A 55 11.05 -16.07 -17.35
C LYS A 55 9.56 -15.74 -17.53
N VAL A 56 8.73 -15.97 -16.50
CA VAL A 56 7.31 -15.61 -16.53
C VAL A 56 7.15 -14.09 -16.60
N LEU A 57 7.99 -13.35 -15.89
CA LEU A 57 7.99 -11.89 -15.95
C LEU A 57 8.42 -11.39 -17.34
N GLU A 58 9.51 -11.95 -17.90
CA GLU A 58 10.00 -11.63 -19.26
C GLU A 58 8.94 -11.94 -20.33
N GLN A 59 8.19 -13.03 -20.20
CA GLN A 59 7.09 -13.38 -21.12
C GLN A 59 5.89 -12.43 -20.96
N GLY A 60 5.62 -11.99 -19.74
CA GLY A 60 4.60 -10.97 -19.48
C GLY A 60 4.92 -9.65 -20.19
N ASP A 61 6.17 -9.22 -20.12
CA ASP A 61 6.66 -8.02 -20.78
C ASP A 61 6.64 -8.13 -22.32
N GLU A 62 6.96 -9.30 -22.84
CA GLU A 62 6.89 -9.58 -24.29
C GLU A 62 5.43 -9.50 -24.81
N ILE A 63 4.48 -10.01 -24.05
CA ILE A 63 3.04 -9.93 -24.38
C ILE A 63 2.55 -8.47 -24.39
N VAL A 64 2.97 -7.66 -23.42
CA VAL A 64 2.64 -6.23 -23.38
C VAL A 64 3.23 -5.51 -24.59
N CYS A 65 4.47 -5.80 -24.96
CA CYS A 65 5.15 -5.24 -26.12
C CYS A 65 4.45 -5.63 -27.43
N LEU A 66 4.04 -6.89 -27.57
CA LEU A 66 3.30 -7.37 -28.74
C LEU A 66 1.92 -6.75 -28.88
N ARG A 67 1.18 -6.58 -27.79
CA ARG A 67 -0.12 -5.89 -27.78
C ARG A 67 0.00 -4.44 -28.22
N SER A 68 1.02 -3.77 -27.77
CA SER A 68 1.30 -2.38 -28.13
C SER A 68 1.68 -2.22 -29.59
N THR A 69 2.56 -3.10 -30.12
CA THR A 69 2.92 -3.08 -31.55
C THR A 69 1.71 -3.38 -32.44
N LEU A 70 0.84 -4.31 -32.01
CA LEU A 70 -0.41 -4.61 -32.72
C LEU A 70 -1.35 -3.39 -32.72
N ALA A 71 -1.47 -2.68 -31.60
CA ALA A 71 -2.27 -1.45 -31.54
C ALA A 71 -1.73 -0.35 -32.45
N ASP A 72 -0.40 -0.23 -32.58
CA ASP A 72 0.23 0.72 -33.50
C ASP A 72 -0.04 0.36 -34.98
N VAL A 73 0.06 -0.91 -35.32
CA VAL A 73 -0.29 -1.42 -36.67
C VAL A 73 -1.76 -1.15 -36.95
N LEU A 74 -2.67 -1.42 -36.05
CA LEU A 74 -4.10 -1.15 -36.21
C LEU A 74 -4.39 0.35 -36.36
N ARG A 75 -3.70 1.22 -35.65
CA ARG A 75 -3.81 2.66 -35.80
C ARG A 75 -3.38 3.12 -37.19
N ARG A 76 -2.24 2.60 -37.69
CA ARG A 76 -1.73 2.91 -39.04
C ARG A 76 -2.68 2.40 -40.12
N LEU A 77 -3.26 1.22 -39.96
CA LEU A 77 -4.28 0.70 -40.89
C LEU A 77 -5.53 1.60 -40.90
N ASN A 78 -6.03 2.00 -39.73
CA ASN A 78 -7.17 2.92 -39.66
C ASN A 78 -6.88 4.29 -40.27
N GLN A 79 -5.61 4.77 -40.19
CA GLN A 79 -5.19 6.00 -40.88
C GLN A 79 -5.11 5.84 -42.39
N LEU A 80 -4.73 4.66 -42.89
CA LEU A 80 -4.74 4.36 -44.31
C LEU A 80 -6.17 4.26 -44.86
N ASP A 81 -7.08 3.62 -44.13
CA ASP A 81 -8.49 3.53 -44.49
C ASP A 81 -9.19 4.91 -44.50
N SER A 82 -8.85 5.79 -43.58
CA SER A 82 -9.35 7.16 -43.55
C SER A 82 -8.80 8.02 -44.71
N ARG A 83 -7.59 7.72 -45.19
CA ARG A 83 -7.03 8.35 -46.41
C ARG A 83 -7.66 7.81 -47.68
N SER A 84 -7.96 6.52 -47.75
CA SER A 84 -8.62 5.92 -48.90
C SER A 84 -10.08 6.35 -49.05
N SER A 85 -10.79 6.59 -47.97
CA SER A 85 -12.17 7.14 -47.99
C SER A 85 -12.22 8.65 -48.29
N GLY A 86 -11.11 9.38 -48.09
CA GLY A 86 -10.98 10.81 -48.46
C GLY A 86 -10.78 11.04 -49.95
N ASP A 87 -10.21 10.09 -50.69
CA ASP A 87 -9.95 10.22 -52.15
C ASP A 87 -11.15 9.85 -53.00
N TYR A 88 -12.15 9.14 -52.51
CA TYR A 88 -13.38 8.84 -53.24
C TYR A 88 -14.38 10.01 -53.34
N ASN A 89 -14.19 11.09 -52.59
CA ASN A 89 -15.07 12.28 -52.63
C ASN A 89 -14.51 13.47 -53.43
N ARG A 90 -13.44 13.29 -54.23
CA ARG A 90 -12.79 14.36 -54.98
C ARG A 90 -12.85 14.23 -56.51
N ALA A 91 -13.68 13.33 -57.06
CA ALA A 91 -13.87 13.19 -58.51
C ALA A 91 -15.34 13.29 -58.90
N SER A 92 -15.90 14.51 -58.91
CA SER A 92 -17.05 14.86 -59.76
C SER A 92 -16.96 16.30 -60.18
N VAL A 93 -16.43 16.49 -61.40
CA VAL A 93 -16.42 17.73 -62.16
C VAL A 93 -17.80 17.92 -62.79
N PRO A 94 -18.36 19.14 -62.91
CA PRO A 94 -19.71 19.38 -63.41
C PRO A 94 -19.72 19.44 -64.91
N VAL A 95 -20.66 18.70 -65.55
CA VAL A 95 -21.04 18.93 -66.94
C VAL A 95 -22.48 19.41 -67.03
N ARG A 96 -22.64 20.44 -67.79
CA ARG A 96 -23.77 21.28 -68.02
C ARG A 96 -24.75 20.66 -69.08
N ASN A 97 -26.07 20.93 -68.94
CA ASN A 97 -27.14 21.11 -69.91
C ASN A 97 -27.84 19.91 -70.52
N GLY A 98 -29.14 19.98 -70.38
CA GLY A 98 -30.07 19.55 -71.47
C GLY A 98 -31.38 18.95 -71.00
N SER A 99 -32.37 19.79 -70.95
CA SER A 99 -33.81 19.65 -71.23
C SER A 99 -34.40 18.25 -71.38
N GLY A 100 -35.56 17.99 -70.81
CA GLY A 100 -36.56 17.13 -71.40
C GLY A 100 -37.48 16.30 -70.50
N THR A 101 -38.61 16.88 -70.20
CA THR A 101 -39.99 16.34 -70.13
C THR A 101 -40.29 14.96 -69.52
N SER A 102 -41.18 15.00 -68.61
CA SER A 102 -42.45 14.29 -68.38
C SER A 102 -42.48 12.78 -68.13
N ALA A 103 -43.16 12.46 -67.11
CA ALA A 103 -44.37 11.63 -66.91
C ALA A 103 -44.28 10.84 -65.60
N ARG A 104 -45.12 11.19 -64.74
CA ARG A 104 -46.34 10.58 -64.17
C ARG A 104 -46.38 9.06 -64.14
N VAL A 105 -46.67 8.53 -62.99
CA VAL A 105 -47.83 7.70 -62.53
C VAL A 105 -47.51 7.19 -61.16
N ALA A 106 -48.14 7.58 -60.05
CA ALA A 106 -49.45 7.35 -59.46
C ALA A 106 -49.65 5.88 -59.04
N ASN A 107 -49.86 5.67 -57.80
CA ASN A 107 -51.03 5.23 -57.05
C ASN A 107 -50.73 4.77 -55.67
N GLN A 108 -51.35 5.37 -54.74
CA GLN A 108 -52.64 5.11 -54.01
C GLN A 108 -52.53 3.80 -53.20
N SER A 109 -53.00 3.69 -52.03
CA SER A 109 -54.08 4.25 -51.24
C SER A 109 -54.08 3.54 -49.88
N ASN A 110 -54.52 4.04 -48.90
CA ASN A 110 -55.79 4.48 -48.29
C ASN A 110 -55.78 4.04 -46.81
N HIS A 111 -56.10 4.89 -45.99
CA HIS A 111 -57.33 5.30 -45.25
C HIS A 111 -57.45 4.66 -43.89
N VAL A 112 -57.85 5.22 -42.79
CA VAL A 112 -58.92 6.23 -42.40
C VAL A 112 -58.76 6.19 -40.89
N GLY A 113 -58.89 7.12 -40.05
CA GLY A 113 -59.55 8.35 -39.92
C GLY A 113 -59.80 8.68 -38.46
N ALA A 114 -59.78 9.92 -38.23
CA ALA A 114 -60.76 10.73 -37.53
C ALA A 114 -60.98 10.46 -36.02
N GLY A 115 -61.08 11.39 -35.16
CA GLY A 115 -61.18 12.83 -35.16
C GLY A 115 -61.38 13.35 -33.79
N LYS A 116 -61.13 14.65 -33.71
CA LYS A 116 -61.89 15.70 -33.00
C LYS A 116 -62.15 15.61 -31.47
N ASP A 117 -62.07 16.56 -30.68
CA ASP A 117 -62.02 18.02 -30.60
C ASP A 117 -61.89 18.34 -29.12
N SER A 118 -61.38 19.29 -28.60
CA SER A 118 -61.37 20.76 -28.68
C SER A 118 -61.44 21.35 -27.26
N HIS A 119 -60.80 22.48 -27.09
CA HIS A 119 -61.03 23.56 -26.12
C HIS A 119 -60.76 23.30 -24.62
N GLY A 120 -60.19 24.17 -23.88
CA GLY A 120 -59.77 25.55 -24.05
C GLY A 120 -59.42 26.15 -22.69
N SER A 121 -58.55 27.12 -22.75
CA SER A 121 -58.51 28.35 -21.95
C SER A 121 -58.37 28.34 -20.42
N ALA A 122 -57.21 28.74 -19.97
CA ALA A 122 -56.98 30.09 -19.42
C ALA A 122 -57.11 30.30 -17.92
N SER A 123 -56.03 30.83 -17.40
CA SER A 123 -55.91 32.01 -16.53
C SER A 123 -55.83 31.78 -15.03
N ARG A 124 -54.69 32.16 -14.57
CA ARG A 124 -54.40 33.33 -13.70
C ARG A 124 -54.56 33.19 -12.21
N LEU A 125 -53.42 33.40 -11.56
CA LEU A 125 -53.11 34.48 -10.60
C LEU A 125 -53.27 34.23 -9.09
N ARG A 126 -52.11 34.48 -8.49
CA ARG A 126 -51.84 35.28 -7.27
C ARG A 126 -51.78 34.55 -5.94
N GLN A 127 -50.57 34.57 -5.37
CA GLN A 127 -50.04 35.44 -4.28
C GLN A 127 -50.83 35.28 -2.98
N THR A 128 -50.25 35.02 -1.87
CA THR A 128 -49.37 35.75 -0.97
C THR A 128 -49.26 34.97 0.33
N ALA A 129 -48.09 34.74 0.83
CA ALA A 129 -47.36 35.43 1.91
C ALA A 129 -47.84 35.17 3.36
N TYR A 130 -46.82 34.95 4.15
CA TYR A 130 -46.63 35.30 5.58
C TYR A 130 -46.99 34.29 6.67
N GLN A 131 -45.89 33.94 7.32
CA GLN A 131 -45.44 34.10 8.72
C GLN A 131 -45.85 33.06 9.76
N GLN A 132 -44.73 32.50 10.27
CA GLN A 132 -44.35 32.41 11.72
C GLN A 132 -45.32 31.78 12.72
N HIS A 133 -44.93 30.78 13.41
CA HIS A 133 -44.47 30.73 14.78
C HIS A 133 -44.46 29.28 15.34
N SER A 134 -43.31 28.94 15.90
CA SER A 134 -43.10 28.35 17.24
C SER A 134 -43.96 27.21 17.74
N GLY A 135 -43.29 26.18 18.19
CA GLY A 135 -43.62 25.59 19.47
C GLY A 135 -43.83 24.10 19.56
N MET A 136 -42.82 23.47 20.06
CA MET A 136 -42.83 22.42 21.10
C MET A 136 -43.81 21.23 21.05
N THR A 137 -43.18 20.12 21.32
CA THR A 137 -43.48 18.96 22.18
C THR A 137 -44.12 17.72 21.60
N ASP A 138 -43.34 16.69 21.80
CA ASP A 138 -43.62 15.35 22.38
C ASP A 138 -44.63 14.38 21.81
N ALA A 139 -44.10 13.21 21.69
CA ALA A 139 -44.63 11.91 22.10
C ALA A 139 -45.48 11.06 21.14
N ALA A 140 -44.84 9.94 20.80
CA ALA A 140 -45.40 8.59 20.78
C ALA A 140 -46.62 8.26 19.88
N PHE A 141 -46.49 7.30 19.05
CA PHE A 141 -47.15 6.00 19.15
C PHE A 141 -46.96 5.13 17.91
N LYS A 142 -46.77 3.92 18.20
CA LYS A 142 -46.67 2.69 17.48
C LYS A 142 -47.69 2.40 16.39
N ASP A 143 -47.22 1.54 15.53
CA ASP A 143 -47.87 0.31 15.01
C ASP A 143 -48.67 0.35 13.70
N SER A 144 -48.25 -0.56 12.93
CA SER A 144 -48.95 -1.66 12.27
C SER A 144 -49.22 -1.66 10.76
N LEU A 145 -48.62 -2.58 10.16
CA LEU A 145 -49.15 -3.71 9.37
C LEU A 145 -49.50 -3.55 7.87
N ARG A 146 -48.71 -4.28 7.14
CA ARG A 146 -49.06 -5.40 6.20
C ARG A 146 -49.43 -5.13 4.74
N ARG A 147 -48.66 -5.89 3.92
CA ARG A 147 -49.04 -6.67 2.71
C ARG A 147 -49.21 -5.88 1.41
N THR A 148 -48.73 -6.35 0.29
CA THR A 148 -48.47 -7.67 -0.30
C THR A 148 -47.76 -7.55 -1.65
N ALA A 149 -46.88 -8.48 -1.89
CA ALA A 149 -46.75 -9.37 -3.06
C ALA A 149 -46.37 -8.79 -4.41
N SER A 150 -45.34 -9.20 -4.91
CA SER A 150 -44.89 -10.32 -5.79
C SER A 150 -44.63 -9.91 -7.22
N CYS A 151 -43.46 -10.20 -7.74
CA CYS A 151 -43.15 -11.06 -8.86
C CYS A 151 -41.67 -10.94 -9.26
N ALA A 152 -40.94 -12.00 -9.17
CA ALA A 152 -39.76 -12.30 -9.97
C ALA A 152 -40.28 -13.01 -11.28
N PRO A 153 -39.50 -13.38 -12.30
CA PRO A 153 -38.07 -13.61 -12.39
C PRO A 153 -37.45 -13.26 -13.75
N SER A 154 -36.17 -13.29 -13.89
CA SER A 154 -35.47 -14.12 -14.87
C SER A 154 -33.94 -13.96 -14.85
N SER A 155 -33.32 -15.09 -14.87
CA SER A 155 -31.91 -15.43 -14.97
C SER A 155 -31.22 -14.89 -16.21
N LEU A 156 -29.95 -14.47 -16.06
CA LEU A 156 -28.90 -14.62 -17.08
C LEU A 156 -27.50 -14.57 -16.46
N PRO A 157 -26.44 -15.04 -17.13
CA PRO A 157 -25.39 -15.85 -16.52
C PRO A 157 -24.17 -15.06 -16.07
N GLN A 158 -23.53 -15.56 -15.02
CA GLN A 158 -22.25 -15.11 -14.48
C GLN A 158 -21.14 -15.16 -15.55
N ARG A 159 -20.56 -14.02 -15.87
CA ARG A 159 -19.23 -13.93 -16.47
C ARG A 159 -18.19 -13.87 -15.38
N ARG A 160 -17.27 -14.80 -15.44
CA ARG A 160 -16.07 -14.85 -14.58
C ARG A 160 -15.25 -13.56 -14.78
N VAL A 161 -15.08 -12.84 -13.71
CA VAL A 161 -14.07 -11.78 -13.58
C VAL A 161 -12.73 -12.48 -13.32
N VAL A 162 -11.78 -12.27 -14.20
CA VAL A 162 -10.40 -12.71 -14.02
C VAL A 162 -9.68 -11.58 -13.28
N HIS A 163 -9.42 -11.78 -12.00
CA HIS A 163 -8.53 -10.93 -11.24
C HIS A 163 -7.09 -11.19 -11.64
N TYR A 164 -6.42 -10.17 -12.17
CA TYR A 164 -4.97 -10.12 -12.18
C TYR A 164 -4.47 -9.67 -10.80
N GLN A 165 -3.93 -10.60 -10.06
CA GLN A 165 -3.17 -10.30 -8.85
C GLN A 165 -1.71 -10.10 -9.25
N SER A 166 -1.13 -8.96 -8.89
CA SER A 166 0.31 -8.82 -8.81
C SER A 166 0.80 -9.68 -7.65
N THR A 167 1.71 -10.57 -7.95
CA THR A 167 2.28 -11.52 -7.02
C THR A 167 3.16 -10.81 -6.00
N GLY A 168 2.80 -10.94 -4.75
CA GLY A 168 3.60 -10.47 -3.62
C GLY A 168 2.78 -10.21 -2.37
N SER A 169 1.93 -11.13 -1.96
CA SER A 169 1.22 -11.00 -0.71
C SER A 169 1.47 -12.21 0.17
N LEU A 170 2.20 -11.98 1.22
CA LEU A 170 2.20 -12.86 2.38
C LEU A 170 0.94 -12.59 3.19
N HIS A 171 0.17 -13.62 3.40
CA HIS A 171 -1.05 -13.63 4.16
C HIS A 171 -0.89 -13.04 5.56
N SER A 172 -1.57 -11.93 5.81
CA SER A 172 -2.00 -11.59 7.15
C SER A 172 -3.48 -11.94 7.27
N ASP A 173 -3.77 -13.08 7.90
CA ASP A 173 -5.12 -13.45 8.26
C ASP A 173 -5.66 -12.50 9.31
N SER A 174 -6.41 -11.51 8.86
CA SER A 174 -7.35 -10.82 9.74
C SER A 174 -8.66 -11.62 9.77
N PRO A 175 -9.25 -11.89 10.93
CA PRO A 175 -10.52 -12.57 11.00
C PRO A 175 -11.65 -11.66 10.52
N SER A 176 -12.06 -11.82 9.28
CA SER A 176 -13.34 -11.30 8.83
C SER A 176 -14.49 -12.05 9.52
N SER A 177 -15.28 -11.29 10.23
CA SER A 177 -16.53 -11.75 10.83
C SER A 177 -17.55 -12.07 9.74
N THR A 178 -17.70 -13.35 9.40
CA THR A 178 -18.88 -13.82 8.69
C THR A 178 -19.99 -14.13 9.69
N SER A 179 -21.03 -13.33 9.66
CA SER A 179 -22.32 -13.62 10.30
C SER A 179 -22.97 -14.81 9.63
N ILE A 180 -23.06 -15.93 10.33
CA ILE A 180 -23.88 -17.07 9.94
C ILE A 180 -25.20 -16.99 10.69
N SER A 181 -26.28 -16.78 9.97
CA SER A 181 -27.64 -17.01 10.45
C SER A 181 -27.96 -18.51 10.45
N PRO A 182 -28.71 -19.01 11.45
CA PRO A 182 -28.93 -20.42 11.59
C PRO A 182 -30.06 -20.94 10.69
N VAL A 183 -29.81 -22.10 10.09
CA VAL A 183 -30.84 -22.90 9.38
C VAL A 183 -31.40 -23.95 10.33
N PRO A 184 -32.72 -24.15 10.39
CA PRO A 184 -33.33 -25.19 11.20
C PRO A 184 -33.30 -26.56 10.52
N THR A 185 -32.99 -27.56 11.30
CA THR A 185 -33.03 -29.01 10.99
C THR A 185 -34.44 -29.54 10.89
N SER A 186 -34.68 -30.47 9.96
CA SER A 186 -35.53 -31.66 10.14
C SER A 186 -35.60 -32.52 8.86
N PRO A 187 -36.08 -33.77 8.90
CA PRO A 187 -35.22 -34.94 8.83
C PRO A 187 -35.46 -35.82 7.57
N SER A 188 -34.55 -36.77 7.41
CA SER A 188 -34.49 -37.81 6.37
C SER A 188 -35.74 -38.63 6.17
N PRO A 189 -35.87 -39.33 5.01
CA PRO A 189 -35.72 -40.80 5.12
C PRO A 189 -34.87 -41.46 4.02
N THR A 190 -34.22 -42.49 4.47
CA THR A 190 -33.59 -43.66 3.87
C THR A 190 -34.02 -44.08 2.47
N HIS A 191 -33.02 -44.41 1.61
CA HIS A 191 -33.07 -45.64 0.78
C HIS A 191 -31.65 -46.06 0.34
N THR A 192 -31.43 -47.36 0.48
CA THR A 192 -30.26 -48.20 0.24
C THR A 192 -29.88 -48.36 -1.23
N PRO A 193 -28.62 -48.71 -1.54
CA PRO A 193 -28.14 -48.96 -2.90
C PRO A 193 -28.21 -50.41 -3.34
N PRO A 194 -28.22 -50.73 -4.65
CA PRO A 194 -28.03 -52.09 -5.15
C PRO A 194 -26.60 -52.40 -5.60
N PRO A 195 -26.22 -53.71 -5.71
CA PRO A 195 -24.84 -54.18 -5.71
C PRO A 195 -24.22 -54.39 -7.11
N PRO A 196 -22.90 -54.69 -7.18
CA PRO A 196 -22.18 -54.87 -8.44
C PRO A 196 -22.18 -56.34 -8.92
N PRO A 197 -21.92 -56.62 -10.20
CA PRO A 197 -21.63 -57.96 -10.70
C PRO A 197 -20.17 -58.19 -11.08
N PRO A 198 -19.78 -59.45 -11.38
CA PRO A 198 -18.51 -59.99 -10.87
C PRO A 198 -17.37 -60.20 -11.89
N SER A 199 -16.26 -60.49 -11.28
CA SER A 199 -14.95 -61.02 -11.61
C SER A 199 -14.77 -61.94 -12.84
N GLY A 200 -13.57 -61.87 -13.39
CA GLY A 200 -12.82 -62.88 -14.17
C GLY A 200 -11.68 -62.20 -14.87
N GLY A 201 -10.44 -62.51 -14.77
CA GLY A 201 -9.63 -63.59 -14.40
C GLY A 201 -8.27 -63.52 -15.14
N ARG A 202 -7.21 -63.50 -14.40
CA ARG A 202 -5.84 -64.05 -14.75
C ARG A 202 -5.23 -63.73 -16.13
N THR A 203 -4.01 -63.18 -16.26
CA THR A 203 -2.66 -63.76 -16.01
C THR A 203 -1.56 -62.79 -16.44
N THR A 204 -0.53 -62.75 -15.66
CA THR A 204 0.83 -62.19 -15.97
C THR A 204 1.60 -63.19 -16.89
N PRO A 205 2.73 -62.87 -17.60
CA PRO A 205 3.95 -62.27 -17.09
C PRO A 205 4.78 -61.33 -18.05
N SER A 206 5.70 -60.60 -17.48
CA SER A 206 6.88 -59.92 -18.09
C SER A 206 7.90 -60.95 -18.65
N PRO A 207 9.04 -60.65 -19.30
CA PRO A 207 9.72 -59.39 -19.57
C PRO A 207 10.45 -59.30 -20.96
N ARG A 208 11.03 -58.14 -21.33
CA ARG A 208 12.41 -57.99 -21.92
C ARG A 208 12.57 -56.76 -22.81
N THR A 209 13.54 -55.99 -22.43
CA THR A 209 14.32 -55.01 -23.29
C THR A 209 15.11 -55.75 -24.42
N PRO A 210 15.51 -55.12 -25.54
CA PRO A 210 16.67 -54.22 -25.59
C PRO A 210 16.68 -53.06 -26.65
N GLN A 211 17.65 -52.16 -26.49
CA GLN A 211 18.13 -51.04 -27.31
C GLN A 211 18.85 -51.49 -28.60
N PRO A 212 19.56 -50.53 -29.38
CA PRO A 212 19.18 -49.37 -30.22
C PRO A 212 19.69 -49.59 -31.67
N PRO A 213 19.99 -48.76 -32.67
CA PRO A 213 20.70 -47.47 -32.67
C PRO A 213 20.44 -46.45 -33.82
N GLN A 214 20.98 -45.22 -33.67
CA GLN A 214 21.59 -44.31 -34.70
C GLN A 214 20.66 -43.53 -35.63
N GLN A 215 20.87 -42.29 -36.06
CA GLN A 215 21.99 -41.32 -36.14
C GLN A 215 21.45 -39.90 -36.40
N ARG A 216 22.29 -38.93 -36.12
CA ARG A 216 22.26 -37.44 -36.30
C ARG A 216 22.10 -36.96 -37.78
N PRO A 217 21.96 -35.63 -38.10
CA PRO A 217 22.75 -34.51 -37.54
C PRO A 217 22.04 -33.18 -37.28
N SER A 218 22.56 -32.50 -36.30
CA SER A 218 23.04 -31.12 -36.14
C SER A 218 22.37 -29.92 -36.78
N SER A 219 21.99 -28.95 -35.92
CA SER A 219 22.47 -27.56 -36.02
C SER A 219 22.18 -26.79 -34.72
N VAL A 220 23.21 -26.38 -34.11
CA VAL A 220 23.62 -25.18 -33.41
C VAL A 220 22.57 -24.15 -33.11
N ALA A 221 22.37 -23.88 -31.83
CA ALA A 221 21.98 -22.59 -31.33
C ALA A 221 22.63 -22.32 -29.97
N SER A 222 23.34 -21.23 -29.92
CA SER A 222 24.13 -20.72 -28.84
C SER A 222 23.28 -19.96 -27.84
N SER A 223 23.47 -20.31 -26.59
CA SER A 223 23.02 -19.57 -25.43
C SER A 223 23.83 -18.29 -25.19
N SER A 224 23.21 -17.20 -24.85
CA SER A 224 23.86 -16.04 -24.24
C SER A 224 23.07 -15.56 -23.02
N GLY A 225 23.63 -15.84 -21.86
CA GLY A 225 23.17 -15.26 -20.61
C GLY A 225 23.59 -13.80 -20.47
N SER A 226 22.72 -12.98 -19.98
CA SER A 226 22.98 -11.59 -19.66
C SER A 226 22.85 -11.38 -18.16
N LEU A 227 23.95 -10.99 -17.55
CA LEU A 227 24.06 -10.59 -16.15
C LEU A 227 23.58 -9.13 -15.99
N HIS A 228 22.49 -8.92 -15.27
CA HIS A 228 22.08 -7.59 -14.84
C HIS A 228 22.90 -7.11 -13.65
N LYS A 229 23.67 -6.06 -13.85
CA LYS A 229 24.25 -5.24 -12.77
C LYS A 229 23.30 -4.11 -12.43
N ARG A 230 22.73 -4.17 -11.25
CA ARG A 230 21.96 -3.11 -10.61
C ARG A 230 22.93 -2.06 -10.04
N TRP A 231 22.69 -0.80 -10.34
CA TRP A 231 23.47 0.32 -9.81
C TRP A 231 22.84 0.82 -8.51
N SER A 232 23.65 0.84 -7.45
CA SER A 232 23.35 1.59 -6.24
C SER A 232 24.25 2.82 -6.21
N SER A 233 23.63 3.98 -6.02
CA SER A 233 24.34 5.24 -5.83
C SER A 233 24.75 5.39 -4.37
N THR A 234 26.02 5.18 -4.06
CA THR A 234 26.70 5.84 -2.93
C THR A 234 28.11 6.13 -3.37
N GLY A 235 28.40 7.41 -3.46
CA GLY A 235 29.73 7.91 -3.74
C GLY A 235 30.60 7.86 -2.51
N ASP A 236 31.79 7.32 -2.68
CA ASP A 236 32.94 7.74 -1.89
C ASP A 236 34.17 7.79 -2.81
N PHE A 237 34.68 9.00 -2.92
CA PHE A 237 35.95 9.28 -3.55
C PHE A 237 37.09 8.96 -2.60
N ASN A 238 38.03 8.11 -2.98
CA ASN A 238 39.43 8.36 -2.71
C ASN A 238 40.38 7.76 -3.75
N ASN A 239 41.32 8.56 -4.10
CA ASN A 239 42.29 8.56 -5.14
C ASN A 239 43.52 7.70 -4.77
N SER A 240 44.05 6.96 -5.72
CA SER A 240 45.51 6.97 -6.03
C SER A 240 45.97 5.80 -6.91
N GLY A 241 46.68 6.15 -7.98
CA GLY A 241 47.97 5.54 -8.36
C GLY A 241 47.99 4.53 -9.46
N ILE A 242 48.19 4.99 -10.69
CA ILE A 242 49.22 4.65 -11.68
C ILE A 242 49.72 3.20 -11.83
N THR A 243 49.51 2.57 -12.97
CA THR A 243 50.49 2.14 -14.00
C THR A 243 49.91 1.16 -15.02
N SER A 244 50.06 1.50 -16.29
CA SER A 244 49.97 0.60 -17.45
C SER A 244 51.30 -0.19 -17.56
N PRO A 245 51.50 -1.21 -18.41
CA PRO A 245 51.05 -1.28 -19.79
C PRO A 245 50.81 -2.67 -20.45
N THR A 246 50.28 -2.57 -21.68
CA THR A 246 50.53 -3.42 -22.87
C THR A 246 49.98 -4.84 -22.94
N GLY A 247 49.20 -5.04 -23.99
CA GLY A 247 49.29 -6.20 -24.80
C GLY A 247 48.02 -6.91 -25.23
N SER A 248 47.67 -6.65 -26.47
CA SER A 248 47.10 -7.52 -27.47
C SER A 248 45.59 -7.52 -27.69
N LEU A 249 45.27 -6.88 -28.80
CA LEU A 249 44.04 -6.91 -29.57
C LEU A 249 43.73 -8.31 -30.10
N ILE A 250 42.47 -8.74 -30.00
CA ILE A 250 41.59 -9.25 -31.07
C ILE A 250 40.40 -9.95 -30.39
N GLY A 251 39.16 -9.47 -30.69
CA GLY A 251 37.95 -10.27 -30.49
C GLY A 251 36.92 -9.74 -29.47
N SER A 252 36.47 -8.50 -29.62
CA SER A 252 35.34 -8.00 -28.80
C SER A 252 34.36 -7.02 -29.48
N ASN A 253 34.22 -7.13 -30.82
CA ASN A 253 33.33 -6.18 -31.54
C ASN A 253 31.86 -6.58 -31.68
N SER A 254 31.44 -7.77 -31.22
CA SER A 254 30.03 -8.17 -31.34
C SER A 254 29.18 -7.95 -30.06
N MET A 255 29.83 -7.84 -28.88
CA MET A 255 29.08 -7.54 -27.63
C MET A 255 28.85 -6.05 -27.39
N ALA A 256 29.67 -5.17 -27.93
CA ALA A 256 29.53 -3.72 -27.78
C ALA A 256 28.41 -3.11 -28.64
N ILE A 257 27.94 -3.84 -29.67
CA ILE A 257 26.85 -3.38 -30.54
C ILE A 257 25.48 -3.67 -29.93
N ALA A 258 25.33 -4.75 -29.16
CA ALA A 258 24.06 -5.09 -28.54
C ALA A 258 23.75 -4.25 -27.29
N SER A 259 24.76 -3.70 -26.59
CA SER A 259 24.56 -2.78 -25.47
C SER A 259 24.28 -1.33 -25.92
N ARG A 260 24.85 -0.92 -27.05
CA ARG A 260 24.66 0.43 -27.61
C ARG A 260 23.25 0.69 -28.15
N THR A 261 22.45 -0.34 -28.41
CA THR A 261 21.07 -0.19 -28.92
C THR A 261 20.02 0.07 -27.84
N ARG A 262 20.41 0.09 -26.56
CA ARG A 262 19.52 0.34 -25.42
C ARG A 262 19.80 1.65 -24.68
N ASP A 263 20.84 2.36 -25.02
CA ASP A 263 21.14 3.66 -24.43
C ASP A 263 20.22 4.73 -25.01
N ALA A 264 19.85 5.71 -24.21
CA ALA A 264 19.12 6.88 -24.70
C ALA A 264 19.92 7.58 -25.80
N THR A 265 19.27 8.05 -26.86
CA THR A 265 19.90 8.71 -27.99
C THR A 265 19.14 9.98 -28.34
N TYR A 266 19.87 11.03 -28.71
CA TYR A 266 19.29 12.28 -29.22
C TYR A 266 19.48 12.35 -30.74
N ASN A 267 18.41 12.67 -31.44
CA ASN A 267 18.44 12.97 -32.87
C ASN A 267 18.33 14.49 -33.06
N GLU A 268 19.44 15.12 -33.43
CA GLU A 268 19.54 16.56 -33.61
C GLU A 268 18.68 17.09 -34.79
N GLU A 269 18.52 16.30 -35.86
CA GLU A 269 17.73 16.72 -37.03
C GLU A 269 16.24 16.81 -36.71
N GLU A 270 15.73 15.91 -35.90
CA GLU A 270 14.30 15.87 -35.50
C GLU A 270 14.07 16.63 -34.18
N GLY A 271 15.09 16.88 -33.39
CA GLY A 271 15.01 17.41 -32.03
C GLY A 271 14.28 16.41 -31.13
N SER A 272 14.61 15.11 -31.25
CA SER A 272 13.90 14.06 -30.52
C SER A 272 14.85 13.21 -29.66
N VAL A 273 14.43 12.87 -28.44
CA VAL A 273 15.10 11.90 -27.56
C VAL A 273 14.42 10.56 -27.67
N ARG A 274 15.21 9.53 -27.91
CA ARG A 274 14.75 8.14 -27.85
C ARG A 274 15.38 7.45 -26.66
N PHE A 275 14.56 6.94 -25.75
CA PHE A 275 15.00 6.14 -24.61
C PHE A 275 14.16 4.87 -24.49
N PHE A 276 14.50 3.99 -23.54
CA PHE A 276 13.88 2.67 -23.44
C PHE A 276 13.36 2.42 -22.02
N LEU A 277 12.06 2.08 -21.91
CA LEU A 277 11.48 1.51 -20.69
C LEU A 277 11.09 0.06 -20.97
N ARG A 278 11.54 -0.88 -20.14
CA ARG A 278 11.37 -2.33 -20.35
C ARG A 278 11.70 -2.80 -21.78
N GLY A 279 12.71 -2.17 -22.40
CA GLY A 279 13.12 -2.49 -23.78
C GLY A 279 12.23 -1.91 -24.87
N ARG A 280 11.15 -1.20 -24.54
CA ARG A 280 10.29 -0.49 -25.50
C ARG A 280 10.88 0.89 -25.75
N PRO A 281 11.08 1.27 -27.03
CA PRO A 281 11.56 2.61 -27.39
C PRO A 281 10.44 3.64 -27.23
N ILE A 282 10.73 4.71 -26.51
CA ILE A 282 9.90 5.89 -26.36
C ILE A 282 10.58 7.04 -27.06
N VAL A 283 9.84 7.82 -27.82
CA VAL A 283 10.35 8.99 -28.55
C VAL A 283 9.65 10.23 -28.02
N LEU A 284 10.42 11.18 -27.50
CA LEU A 284 9.94 12.46 -26.97
C LEU A 284 10.58 13.60 -27.75
N TYR A 285 9.80 14.61 -28.07
CA TYR A 285 10.28 15.76 -28.84
C TYR A 285 10.64 16.91 -27.91
N ALA A 286 11.84 17.46 -28.09
CA ALA A 286 12.28 18.65 -27.37
C ALA A 286 11.53 19.89 -27.91
N PRO A 287 11.15 20.85 -27.06
CA PRO A 287 10.69 22.16 -27.50
C PRO A 287 11.72 22.82 -28.43
N THR A 288 11.24 23.53 -29.45
CA THR A 288 12.09 24.16 -30.46
C THR A 288 13.15 25.07 -29.85
N ALA A 289 12.81 25.79 -28.79
CA ALA A 289 13.73 26.66 -28.04
C ALA A 289 14.93 25.95 -27.41
N ILE A 290 14.80 24.67 -27.14
CA ILE A 290 15.82 23.85 -26.44
C ILE A 290 16.53 22.91 -27.41
N ALA A 291 15.87 22.50 -28.49
CA ALA A 291 16.33 21.43 -29.39
C ALA A 291 17.77 21.64 -29.91
N GLU A 292 18.15 22.84 -30.29
CA GLU A 292 19.49 23.12 -30.79
C GLU A 292 20.59 23.13 -29.71
N THR A 293 20.21 23.37 -28.44
CA THR A 293 21.17 23.50 -27.32
C THR A 293 21.09 22.32 -26.36
N TYR A 294 20.26 21.33 -26.66
CA TYR A 294 20.04 20.19 -25.79
C TYR A 294 21.27 19.28 -25.76
N ASP A 295 21.81 19.10 -24.56
CA ASP A 295 22.89 18.16 -24.28
C ASP A 295 22.41 17.07 -23.34
N MET A 296 22.24 15.88 -23.87
CA MET A 296 21.77 14.70 -23.13
C MET A 296 22.80 14.22 -22.09
N LEU A 297 24.08 14.54 -22.26
CA LEU A 297 25.15 14.12 -21.36
C LEU A 297 25.33 15.08 -20.18
N LYS A 298 24.68 16.22 -20.20
CA LYS A 298 24.71 17.18 -19.12
C LYS A 298 24.07 16.57 -17.88
N VAL A 299 24.72 16.74 -16.73
CA VAL A 299 24.16 16.30 -15.44
C VAL A 299 23.41 17.49 -14.83
N ALA A 300 22.10 17.33 -14.63
CA ALA A 300 21.31 18.32 -13.90
C ALA A 300 21.59 18.19 -12.39
N THR A 301 21.74 19.33 -11.73
CA THR A 301 21.97 19.38 -10.28
C THR A 301 20.65 19.20 -9.51
N ALA A 302 20.75 18.64 -8.33
CA ALA A 302 19.60 18.61 -7.41
C ALA A 302 19.20 20.04 -7.02
N PRO A 303 17.93 20.30 -6.72
CA PRO A 303 17.46 21.61 -6.28
C PRO A 303 18.12 22.03 -4.97
N GLN A 304 18.22 23.34 -4.73
CA GLN A 304 18.71 23.86 -3.46
C GLN A 304 17.66 23.66 -2.35
N ILE A 305 16.40 23.79 -2.70
CA ILE A 305 15.26 23.57 -1.83
C ILE A 305 15.18 22.09 -1.44
N ARG A 306 14.83 21.83 -0.19
CA ARG A 306 14.67 20.49 0.35
C ARG A 306 13.30 20.33 0.96
N LEU A 307 12.85 19.08 1.08
CA LEU A 307 11.66 18.73 1.82
C LEU A 307 12.02 18.35 3.26
N LYS A 308 11.21 18.82 4.19
CA LYS A 308 11.26 18.40 5.58
C LYS A 308 9.88 17.82 5.94
N LEU A 309 9.84 16.60 6.47
CA LEU A 309 8.59 16.03 6.96
C LEU A 309 8.07 16.90 8.11
N GLU A 310 6.92 17.53 7.91
CA GLU A 310 6.26 18.42 8.86
C GLU A 310 5.20 17.67 9.65
N TRP A 311 4.34 16.88 8.95
CA TRP A 311 3.23 16.18 9.58
C TRP A 311 2.97 14.84 8.92
N VAL A 312 2.53 13.86 9.72
CA VAL A 312 2.05 12.56 9.28
C VAL A 312 0.62 12.40 9.76
N TYR A 313 -0.30 12.27 8.83
CA TYR A 313 -1.71 11.99 9.09
C TYR A 313 -1.92 10.48 9.13
N GLY A 314 -2.77 10.04 10.04
CA GLY A 314 -3.12 8.64 10.18
C GLY A 314 -2.46 7.94 11.37
N TYR A 315 -2.91 6.74 11.60
CA TYR A 315 -2.51 5.84 12.67
C TYR A 315 -2.68 4.40 12.19
N ARG A 316 -1.85 3.49 12.64
CA ARG A 316 -1.97 2.08 12.26
C ARG A 316 -2.54 1.24 13.40
N GLY A 317 -3.87 1.12 13.46
CA GLY A 317 -4.60 0.32 14.45
C GLY A 317 -5.29 -0.89 13.86
N ARG A 318 -5.55 -0.90 12.54
CA ARG A 318 -6.29 -1.96 11.87
C ARG A 318 -5.63 -3.34 12.01
N ASP A 319 -4.36 -3.45 11.75
CA ASP A 319 -3.59 -4.70 11.72
C ASP A 319 -2.50 -4.82 12.79
N CYS A 320 -2.07 -3.71 13.41
CA CYS A 320 -1.05 -3.70 14.46
C CYS A 320 -1.63 -3.68 15.87
N ARG A 321 -0.82 -4.10 16.84
CA ARG A 321 -1.18 -4.16 18.26
C ARG A 321 -0.19 -3.34 19.08
N SER A 322 -0.62 -2.90 20.25
CA SER A 322 0.21 -2.14 21.21
C SER A 322 0.91 -0.93 20.58
N ASN A 323 0.29 -0.33 19.54
CA ASN A 323 0.83 0.81 18.81
C ASN A 323 0.37 2.13 19.43
N LEU A 324 0.54 2.32 20.75
CA LEU A 324 0.16 3.57 21.40
C LEU A 324 0.77 3.62 22.80
N HIS A 325 1.60 4.64 23.09
CA HIS A 325 2.20 4.85 24.40
C HIS A 325 2.30 6.35 24.70
N LEU A 326 2.30 6.71 25.99
CA LEU A 326 2.57 8.06 26.45
C LEU A 326 4.01 8.14 26.98
N LEU A 327 4.76 9.13 26.51
CA LEU A 327 6.09 9.45 26.99
C LEU A 327 6.05 10.48 28.14
N PRO A 328 7.10 10.56 28.98
CA PRO A 328 7.19 11.57 30.05
C PRO A 328 7.17 13.01 29.53
N THR A 329 7.58 13.24 28.29
CA THR A 329 7.49 14.53 27.60
C THR A 329 6.06 14.99 27.35
N GLY A 330 5.08 14.09 27.51
CA GLY A 330 3.69 14.32 27.21
C GLY A 330 3.32 13.99 25.78
N GLU A 331 4.27 13.59 24.97
CA GLU A 331 4.04 13.14 23.59
C GLU A 331 3.43 11.73 23.58
N ILE A 332 2.52 11.54 22.68
CA ILE A 332 2.00 10.22 22.31
C ILE A 332 2.96 9.64 21.27
N VAL A 333 3.45 8.43 21.47
CA VAL A 333 4.28 7.73 20.48
C VAL A 333 3.51 6.59 19.86
N TYR A 334 3.52 6.56 18.52
CA TYR A 334 2.90 5.53 17.68
C TYR A 334 3.64 5.46 16.35
N PHE A 335 3.33 4.47 15.54
CA PHE A 335 3.89 4.35 14.19
C PHE A 335 2.81 4.22 13.13
N VAL A 336 3.16 4.68 11.95
CA VAL A 336 2.42 4.46 10.69
C VAL A 336 3.45 4.37 9.56
N ALA A 337 3.29 3.44 8.64
CA ALA A 337 4.28 3.17 7.59
C ALA A 337 5.69 2.91 8.16
N ALA A 338 6.73 3.52 7.61
CA ALA A 338 8.10 3.46 8.12
C ALA A 338 8.42 4.54 9.16
N ALA A 339 7.47 5.43 9.47
CA ALA A 339 7.65 6.54 10.38
C ALA A 339 7.13 6.21 11.79
N VAL A 340 7.88 6.63 12.82
CA VAL A 340 7.40 6.66 14.20
C VAL A 340 7.13 8.10 14.59
N VAL A 341 5.89 8.38 14.98
CA VAL A 341 5.41 9.72 15.31
C VAL A 341 5.44 9.94 16.81
N LEU A 342 5.98 11.08 17.23
CA LEU A 342 5.92 11.59 18.58
C LEU A 342 5.07 12.85 18.53
N TYR A 343 3.83 12.75 18.97
CA TYR A 343 2.83 13.81 18.84
C TYR A 343 2.52 14.47 20.17
N ASN A 344 2.78 15.75 20.28
CA ASN A 344 2.35 16.59 21.38
C ASN A 344 0.98 17.20 21.06
N VAL A 345 -0.06 16.68 21.70
CA VAL A 345 -1.45 17.12 21.45
C VAL A 345 -1.71 18.53 21.95
N GLU A 346 -1.03 18.95 23.04
CA GLU A 346 -1.22 20.30 23.61
C GLU A 346 -0.60 21.38 22.72
N GLU A 347 0.58 21.09 22.16
CA GLU A 347 1.32 22.02 21.27
C GLU A 347 0.95 21.86 19.80
N GLN A 348 0.12 20.87 19.44
CA GLN A 348 -0.20 20.53 18.06
C GLN A 348 1.07 20.40 17.18
N SER A 349 2.07 19.66 17.69
CA SER A 349 3.35 19.48 17.04
C SER A 349 3.76 18.03 16.97
N GLN A 350 4.41 17.64 15.87
CA GLN A 350 4.94 16.29 15.67
C GLN A 350 6.45 16.31 15.51
N ARG A 351 7.09 15.26 16.02
CA ARG A 351 8.48 14.89 15.74
C ARG A 351 8.49 13.47 15.18
N HIS A 352 9.39 13.18 14.25
CA HIS A 352 9.37 11.92 13.51
C HIS A 352 10.71 11.20 13.65
N TYR A 353 10.68 9.91 14.01
CA TYR A 353 11.82 9.03 13.88
C TYR A 353 11.72 8.28 12.54
N LEU A 354 12.66 8.54 11.64
CA LEU A 354 12.69 8.03 10.26
C LEU A 354 13.86 7.07 10.03
N GLY A 355 14.27 6.33 11.06
CA GLY A 355 15.38 5.38 10.95
C GLY A 355 15.06 4.11 10.16
N HIS A 356 13.78 3.75 10.03
CA HIS A 356 13.34 2.56 9.31
C HIS A 356 13.24 2.80 7.80
N THR A 357 13.43 1.76 7.03
CA THR A 357 13.38 1.78 5.57
C THR A 357 12.11 1.16 5.01
N ASP A 358 11.35 0.46 5.86
CA ASP A 358 10.10 -0.20 5.53
C ASP A 358 9.18 -0.29 6.76
N ASP A 359 8.05 -0.97 6.65
CA ASP A 359 6.98 -1.09 7.63
C ASP A 359 7.45 -1.34 9.06
N VAL A 360 7.09 -0.45 9.98
CA VAL A 360 7.20 -0.71 11.42
C VAL A 360 5.99 -1.55 11.85
N LYS A 361 6.26 -2.66 12.56
CA LYS A 361 5.21 -3.62 12.98
C LYS A 361 4.99 -3.66 14.48
N CYS A 362 5.97 -3.29 15.27
CA CYS A 362 5.85 -3.30 16.72
C CYS A 362 6.71 -2.23 17.37
N LEU A 363 6.30 -1.81 18.55
CA LEU A 363 6.92 -0.76 19.33
C LEU A 363 6.83 -1.11 20.83
N THR A 364 7.90 -0.84 21.59
CA THR A 364 7.90 -0.93 23.04
C THR A 364 8.74 0.18 23.67
N VAL A 365 8.32 0.67 24.82
CA VAL A 365 9.01 1.73 25.56
C VAL A 365 9.82 1.11 26.69
N HIS A 366 11.10 1.48 26.76
CA HIS A 366 12.01 1.05 27.80
C HIS A 366 11.54 1.51 29.20
N PRO A 367 11.86 0.80 30.29
CA PRO A 367 11.46 1.17 31.65
C PRO A 367 11.87 2.58 32.08
N ASN A 368 13.00 3.11 31.55
CA ASN A 368 13.42 4.51 31.81
C ASN A 368 12.56 5.57 31.12
N LYS A 369 11.60 5.15 30.27
CA LYS A 369 10.70 6.01 29.52
C LYS A 369 11.35 6.99 28.52
N LEU A 370 12.67 6.91 28.30
CA LEU A 370 13.41 7.74 27.36
C LEU A 370 13.79 7.00 26.08
N LEU A 371 13.90 5.67 26.15
CA LEU A 371 14.27 4.86 25.01
C LEU A 371 13.07 4.11 24.47
N VAL A 372 13.09 3.90 23.17
CA VAL A 372 12.04 3.18 22.44
C VAL A 372 12.71 2.12 21.56
N ALA A 373 12.13 0.95 21.49
CA ALA A 373 12.50 -0.07 20.52
C ALA A 373 11.38 -0.26 19.50
N THR A 374 11.74 -0.34 18.23
CA THR A 374 10.82 -0.53 17.11
C THR A 374 11.32 -1.62 16.19
N GLY A 375 10.42 -2.47 15.71
CA GLY A 375 10.71 -3.60 14.85
C GLY A 375 10.16 -3.40 13.45
N GLN A 376 10.99 -3.67 12.43
CA GLN A 376 10.68 -3.51 11.03
C GLN A 376 10.32 -4.85 10.38
N ALA A 377 9.42 -4.83 9.40
CA ALA A 377 9.14 -5.94 8.49
C ALA A 377 10.23 -6.09 7.42
N ALA A 378 10.26 -7.24 6.76
CA ALA A 378 11.03 -7.42 5.54
C ALA A 378 10.42 -6.56 4.42
N GLY A 379 11.23 -5.69 3.85
CA GLY A 379 10.82 -4.76 2.81
C GLY A 379 10.97 -5.30 1.40
N HIS A 380 10.56 -4.47 0.44
CA HIS A 380 10.63 -4.77 -0.99
C HIS A 380 12.08 -4.85 -1.49
N ASP A 381 12.99 -4.04 -0.94
CA ASP A 381 14.42 -4.16 -1.24
C ASP A 381 15.09 -5.15 -0.28
N ARG A 382 15.52 -6.30 -0.82
CA ARG A 382 16.19 -7.35 -0.04
C ARG A 382 17.51 -6.90 0.61
N ARG A 383 18.11 -5.78 0.20
CA ARG A 383 19.35 -5.27 0.78
C ARG A 383 19.10 -4.25 1.89
N GLU A 384 18.21 -3.30 1.66
CA GLU A 384 17.90 -2.20 2.58
C GLU A 384 16.71 -2.51 3.48
N GLY A 385 15.74 -3.29 3.00
CA GLY A 385 14.52 -3.69 3.70
C GLY A 385 14.65 -4.93 4.58
N ARG A 386 15.85 -5.28 5.11
CA ARG A 386 15.99 -6.43 6.00
C ARG A 386 15.27 -6.19 7.32
N PRO A 387 14.53 -7.19 7.86
CA PRO A 387 13.90 -7.06 9.15
C PRO A 387 14.95 -6.88 10.25
N HIS A 388 14.72 -5.94 11.14
CA HIS A 388 15.61 -5.61 12.25
C HIS A 388 14.89 -4.83 13.33
N VAL A 389 15.49 -4.75 14.51
CA VAL A 389 15.02 -3.90 15.60
C VAL A 389 15.96 -2.71 15.76
N ARG A 390 15.38 -1.53 15.95
CA ARG A 390 16.12 -0.32 16.32
C ARG A 390 15.77 0.10 17.72
N VAL A 391 16.80 0.37 18.53
CA VAL A 391 16.67 1.01 19.84
C VAL A 391 17.17 2.45 19.71
N TRP A 392 16.34 3.40 20.06
CA TRP A 392 16.61 4.82 19.84
C TRP A 392 16.10 5.69 20.99
N ASN A 393 16.66 6.88 21.12
CA ASN A 393 16.32 7.83 22.16
C ASN A 393 15.17 8.75 21.71
N SER A 394 14.07 8.81 22.48
CA SER A 394 12.88 9.58 22.13
C SER A 394 13.07 11.10 22.18
N VAL A 395 14.09 11.59 22.90
CA VAL A 395 14.39 13.02 23.00
C VAL A 395 15.25 13.48 21.82
N SER A 396 16.37 12.78 21.56
CA SER A 396 17.33 13.16 20.50
C SER A 396 17.02 12.54 19.15
N LEU A 397 16.14 11.54 19.09
CA LEU A 397 15.84 10.71 17.91
C LEU A 397 17.07 9.95 17.38
N HIS A 398 18.14 9.85 18.17
CA HIS A 398 19.35 9.15 17.79
C HIS A 398 19.20 7.64 17.99
N THR A 399 19.61 6.86 16.99
CA THR A 399 19.65 5.39 17.06
C THR A 399 20.84 4.94 17.89
N LEU A 400 20.61 4.10 18.90
CA LEU A 400 21.63 3.57 19.81
C LEU A 400 22.10 2.18 19.37
N ALA A 401 21.18 1.34 18.90
CA ALA A 401 21.50 -0.01 18.47
C ALA A 401 20.58 -0.44 17.32
N VAL A 402 21.14 -1.25 16.41
CA VAL A 402 20.41 -1.89 15.32
C VAL A 402 20.65 -3.40 15.41
N ILE A 403 19.61 -4.15 15.80
CA ILE A 403 19.72 -5.52 16.28
C ILE A 403 19.14 -6.48 15.24
N GLY A 404 19.83 -7.60 15.00
CA GLY A 404 19.27 -8.75 14.27
C GLY A 404 19.20 -8.60 12.77
N ILE A 405 19.97 -7.68 12.14
CA ILE A 405 20.03 -7.58 10.67
C ILE A 405 20.60 -8.89 10.10
N GLY A 406 19.74 -9.57 9.32
CA GLY A 406 20.09 -10.85 8.70
C GLY A 406 19.86 -12.06 9.59
N GLU A 407 19.29 -11.87 10.79
CA GLU A 407 18.92 -12.94 11.72
C GLU A 407 17.40 -13.14 11.81
N PHE A 408 16.62 -12.13 11.46
CA PHE A 408 15.17 -12.23 11.35
C PHE A 408 14.77 -12.52 9.90
N GLU A 409 13.78 -13.37 9.71
CA GLU A 409 13.39 -13.86 8.37
C GLU A 409 12.36 -12.93 7.69
N ARG A 410 11.28 -12.51 8.41
CA ARG A 410 10.15 -11.80 7.79
C ARG A 410 9.85 -10.45 8.44
N SER A 411 9.39 -10.47 9.65
CA SER A 411 9.07 -9.25 10.40
C SER A 411 9.15 -9.51 11.89
N ILE A 412 9.36 -8.45 12.65
CA ILE A 412 9.32 -8.52 14.11
C ILE A 412 7.89 -8.20 14.55
N CYS A 413 7.17 -9.19 15.12
CA CYS A 413 5.78 -9.02 15.53
C CYS A 413 5.61 -8.59 16.99
N CYS A 414 6.56 -8.90 17.86
CA CYS A 414 6.49 -8.54 19.28
C CYS A 414 7.85 -8.09 19.80
N LEU A 415 7.83 -7.08 20.67
CA LEU A 415 8.99 -6.56 21.38
C LEU A 415 8.65 -6.31 22.84
N SER A 416 9.56 -6.63 23.76
CA SER A 416 9.41 -6.26 25.17
C SER A 416 10.78 -6.11 25.82
N PHE A 417 10.98 -5.03 26.57
CA PHE A 417 12.13 -4.87 27.46
C PHE A 417 11.92 -5.59 28.79
N SER A 418 12.97 -6.15 29.35
CA SER A 418 12.95 -6.67 30.73
C SER A 418 12.71 -5.52 31.70
N LYS A 419 11.64 -5.62 32.52
CA LYS A 419 11.22 -4.52 33.39
C LYS A 419 11.86 -4.62 34.76
N ALA A 420 12.10 -5.84 35.26
CA ALA A 420 12.60 -6.10 36.62
C ALA A 420 14.06 -5.71 36.84
N ASP A 421 14.89 -5.68 35.81
CA ASP A 421 16.32 -5.32 35.83
C ASP A 421 16.62 -3.95 35.22
N GLY A 422 15.59 -3.16 34.97
CA GLY A 422 15.75 -1.82 34.40
C GLY A 422 15.93 -1.77 32.89
N GLY A 423 15.61 -2.84 32.14
CA GLY A 423 15.60 -2.84 30.68
C GLY A 423 16.89 -3.34 30.03
N VAL A 424 17.67 -4.16 30.72
CA VAL A 424 18.92 -4.71 30.19
C VAL A 424 18.71 -5.62 29.02
N LEU A 425 17.64 -6.43 29.04
CA LEU A 425 17.32 -7.40 28.00
C LEU A 425 16.19 -6.92 27.12
N LEU A 426 16.25 -7.32 25.85
CA LEU A 426 15.16 -7.15 24.88
C LEU A 426 14.74 -8.52 24.35
N CYS A 427 13.44 -8.81 24.46
CA CYS A 427 12.80 -9.93 23.80
C CYS A 427 12.26 -9.49 22.44
N ALA A 428 12.52 -10.27 21.41
CA ALA A 428 11.93 -10.09 20.09
C ALA A 428 11.34 -11.41 19.58
N VAL A 429 10.19 -11.34 18.91
CA VAL A 429 9.57 -12.49 18.24
C VAL A 429 9.46 -12.18 16.75
N ASP A 430 9.96 -13.10 15.94
CA ASP A 430 9.94 -13.06 14.48
C ASP A 430 8.67 -13.71 13.93
N GLU A 431 8.13 -13.22 12.83
CA GLU A 431 7.04 -13.83 12.05
C GLU A 431 7.49 -14.97 11.13
N ALA A 432 8.67 -15.56 11.38
CA ALA A 432 9.08 -16.81 10.73
C ALA A 432 8.04 -17.94 10.96
N PRO A 433 8.04 -19.03 10.18
CA PRO A 433 7.04 -20.10 10.31
C PRO A 433 6.90 -20.68 11.72
N ASP A 434 7.96 -20.69 12.51
CA ASP A 434 7.99 -21.14 13.90
C ASP A 434 7.88 -19.99 14.91
N HIS A 435 7.74 -18.74 14.48
CA HIS A 435 7.72 -17.54 15.32
C HIS A 435 8.83 -17.59 16.38
N ASN A 436 10.08 -17.54 15.94
CA ASN A 436 11.21 -17.67 16.86
C ASN A 436 11.21 -16.56 17.91
N ILE A 437 11.37 -16.91 19.17
CA ILE A 437 11.58 -15.99 20.28
C ILE A 437 13.08 -15.87 20.56
N SER A 438 13.61 -14.66 20.55
CA SER A 438 15.01 -14.36 20.79
C SER A 438 15.18 -13.34 21.90
N ILE A 439 16.23 -13.50 22.71
CA ILE A 439 16.58 -12.61 23.81
C ILE A 439 17.94 -11.99 23.51
N TRP A 440 18.01 -10.69 23.66
CA TRP A 440 19.16 -9.86 23.30
C TRP A 440 19.62 -9.01 24.48
N ASP A 441 20.93 -8.96 24.68
CA ASP A 441 21.61 -7.88 25.43
C ASP A 441 21.86 -6.76 24.42
N TRP A 442 20.91 -5.83 24.32
CA TRP A 442 20.91 -4.77 23.30
C TRP A 442 21.99 -3.71 23.54
N GLN A 443 22.57 -3.63 24.74
CA GLN A 443 23.60 -2.65 25.12
C GLN A 443 25.01 -3.08 24.72
N ARG A 444 25.20 -4.33 24.29
CA ARG A 444 26.50 -4.84 23.85
C ARG A 444 26.82 -4.48 22.43
N GLY A 445 27.42 -3.29 22.24
CA GLY A 445 27.79 -2.74 20.93
C GLY A 445 26.57 -2.27 20.13
N GLU A 446 26.80 -1.77 18.94
CA GLU A 446 25.77 -1.21 18.06
C GLU A 446 24.80 -2.25 17.49
N ARG A 447 25.18 -3.53 17.49
CA ARG A 447 24.37 -4.64 16.96
C ARG A 447 23.69 -5.48 18.04
N GLY A 448 23.95 -5.18 19.31
CA GLY A 448 23.52 -6.03 20.42
C GLY A 448 24.18 -7.41 20.38
N GLN A 449 23.94 -8.22 21.40
CA GLN A 449 24.37 -9.61 21.48
C GLN A 449 23.16 -10.51 21.70
N LYS A 450 22.93 -11.46 20.80
CA LYS A 450 21.93 -12.51 21.01
C LYS A 450 22.37 -13.45 22.12
N ILE A 451 21.53 -13.61 23.14
CA ILE A 451 21.76 -14.51 24.28
C ILE A 451 21.25 -15.90 23.95
N THR A 452 20.03 -15.96 23.42
CA THR A 452 19.37 -17.22 23.10
C THR A 452 18.26 -17.00 22.08
N GLU A 453 17.93 -18.07 21.38
CA GLU A 453 16.80 -18.14 20.46
C GLU A 453 16.18 -19.52 20.51
N THR A 454 14.86 -19.61 20.35
CA THR A 454 14.16 -20.89 20.27
C THR A 454 12.80 -20.73 19.58
N LYS A 455 12.27 -21.83 19.04
CA LYS A 455 10.96 -21.88 18.40
C LYS A 455 9.85 -21.53 19.39
N CYS A 456 9.06 -20.51 19.11
CA CYS A 456 7.97 -20.08 19.98
C CYS A 456 6.69 -20.85 19.67
N SER A 457 6.17 -20.73 18.47
CA SER A 457 4.90 -21.35 18.10
C SER A 457 4.78 -21.45 16.57
N ALA A 458 4.28 -22.58 16.07
CA ALA A 458 3.89 -22.68 14.66
C ALA A 458 2.61 -21.87 14.33
N ASP A 459 1.85 -21.48 15.35
CA ASP A 459 0.69 -20.60 15.23
C ASP A 459 1.05 -19.16 15.60
N THR A 460 0.34 -18.19 15.01
CA THR A 460 0.54 -16.74 15.19
C THR A 460 0.71 -16.35 16.66
N VAL A 461 1.80 -15.62 16.95
CA VAL A 461 2.07 -14.96 18.23
C VAL A 461 1.62 -13.50 18.12
N VAL A 462 0.82 -13.03 19.08
CA VAL A 462 0.25 -11.68 19.07
C VAL A 462 0.77 -10.76 20.17
N ALA A 463 1.34 -11.34 21.22
CA ALA A 463 2.01 -10.58 22.27
C ALA A 463 3.11 -11.43 22.92
N ALA A 464 4.19 -10.77 23.33
CA ALA A 464 5.28 -11.31 24.09
C ALA A 464 5.74 -10.26 25.08
N GLU A 465 5.69 -10.56 26.38
CA GLU A 465 5.98 -9.59 27.44
C GLU A 465 6.86 -10.19 28.54
N PHE A 466 7.91 -9.46 28.94
CA PHE A 466 8.63 -9.79 30.17
C PHE A 466 7.77 -9.53 31.41
N HIS A 467 7.86 -10.43 32.37
CA HIS A 467 7.19 -10.24 33.63
C HIS A 467 7.78 -9.03 34.41
N PRO A 468 6.93 -8.11 34.92
CA PRO A 468 7.43 -6.85 35.50
C PRO A 468 8.27 -7.01 36.76
N MET A 469 8.13 -8.12 37.49
CA MET A 469 8.82 -8.39 38.77
C MET A 469 9.85 -9.51 38.66
N ASP A 470 9.97 -10.19 37.52
CA ASP A 470 10.89 -11.32 37.34
C ASP A 470 11.55 -11.25 35.97
N ARG A 471 12.87 -10.95 35.99
CA ARG A 471 13.65 -10.83 34.74
C ARG A 471 13.79 -12.14 33.94
N GLN A 472 13.54 -13.28 34.59
CA GLN A 472 13.69 -14.60 33.98
C GLN A 472 12.38 -15.08 33.34
N SER A 473 11.26 -14.43 33.62
CA SER A 473 9.93 -14.88 33.18
C SER A 473 9.44 -14.05 32.03
N ILE A 474 9.00 -14.73 30.96
CA ILE A 474 8.37 -14.13 29.77
C ILE A 474 7.07 -14.85 29.50
N VAL A 475 6.07 -14.12 29.02
CA VAL A 475 4.78 -14.71 28.63
C VAL A 475 4.51 -14.36 27.18
N THR A 476 4.15 -15.36 26.39
CA THR A 476 3.71 -15.19 25.00
C THR A 476 2.30 -15.68 24.80
N CYS A 477 1.51 -15.03 23.97
CA CYS A 477 0.18 -15.49 23.64
C CYS A 477 -0.13 -15.29 22.16
N GLY A 478 -1.16 -16.03 21.68
CA GLY A 478 -1.54 -15.95 20.28
C GLY A 478 -2.67 -16.92 19.90
N LYS A 479 -2.63 -17.40 18.67
CA LYS A 479 -3.62 -18.34 18.16
C LYS A 479 -3.56 -19.65 18.95
N SER A 480 -4.64 -19.94 19.65
CA SER A 480 -4.82 -21.16 20.44
C SER A 480 -3.75 -21.43 21.51
N HIS A 481 -2.98 -20.41 21.95
CA HIS A 481 -1.99 -20.64 22.98
C HIS A 481 -1.75 -19.44 23.91
N ILE A 482 -1.31 -19.73 25.12
CA ILE A 482 -0.54 -18.88 26.01
C ILE A 482 0.61 -19.72 26.54
N SER A 483 1.81 -19.19 26.58
CA SER A 483 3.02 -19.91 27.01
C SER A 483 3.80 -19.08 27.99
N PHE A 484 4.28 -19.74 29.04
CA PHE A 484 5.11 -19.17 30.09
C PHE A 484 6.53 -19.68 29.90
N TRP A 485 7.46 -18.77 29.77
CA TRP A 485 8.87 -19.05 29.52
C TRP A 485 9.71 -18.71 30.73
N THR A 486 10.73 -19.47 31.00
CA THR A 486 11.72 -19.21 32.03
C THR A 486 13.10 -19.23 31.41
N LEU A 487 13.81 -18.11 31.50
CA LEU A 487 15.20 -17.96 31.07
C LEU A 487 16.10 -18.37 32.23
N ASP A 488 16.89 -19.41 32.06
CA ASP A 488 17.83 -19.85 33.11
C ASP A 488 19.15 -19.00 33.10
N ALA A 489 19.98 -19.24 34.07
CA ALA A 489 21.29 -18.56 34.20
C ALA A 489 22.26 -18.96 33.06
N GLY A 490 22.03 -20.07 32.38
CA GLY A 490 22.79 -20.55 31.22
C GLY A 490 22.33 -19.98 29.88
N GLY A 491 21.28 -19.17 29.89
CA GLY A 491 20.73 -18.60 28.66
C GLY A 491 19.71 -19.50 27.94
N THR A 492 19.22 -20.56 28.58
CA THR A 492 18.25 -21.48 27.98
C THR A 492 16.81 -21.06 28.31
N LEU A 493 15.92 -21.07 27.32
CA LEU A 493 14.48 -20.78 27.47
C LEU A 493 13.67 -22.08 27.63
N TYR A 494 13.01 -22.22 28.77
CA TYR A 494 12.10 -23.34 29.06
C TYR A 494 10.66 -22.92 28.90
N LYS A 495 9.90 -23.65 28.07
CA LYS A 495 8.50 -23.36 27.75
C LYS A 495 7.54 -24.21 28.57
N ARG A 496 6.52 -23.59 29.17
CA ARG A 496 5.37 -24.25 29.79
C ARG A 496 4.09 -23.70 29.15
N MET A 497 3.21 -24.58 28.66
CA MET A 497 1.92 -24.18 28.10
C MET A 497 0.91 -23.85 29.18
N GLY A 498 0.08 -22.84 28.96
CA GLY A 498 -1.06 -22.53 29.84
C GLY A 498 -2.10 -23.67 29.83
N ILE A 499 -2.58 -24.01 31.02
CA ILE A 499 -3.54 -25.10 31.23
C ILE A 499 -4.94 -24.50 31.37
N PHE A 500 -5.80 -24.75 30.37
CA PHE A 500 -7.19 -24.25 30.34
C PHE A 500 -8.15 -25.11 31.14
N GLU A 501 -7.65 -26.19 31.80
CA GLU A 501 -8.43 -27.15 32.56
C GLU A 501 -9.60 -27.75 31.73
N ASN A 502 -10.82 -27.77 32.29
CA ASN A 502 -12.03 -28.27 31.65
C ASN A 502 -12.76 -27.17 30.84
N ARG A 503 -12.07 -26.07 30.49
CA ARG A 503 -12.65 -24.94 29.72
C ARG A 503 -12.31 -25.06 28.25
N ASP A 504 -13.19 -24.55 27.41
CA ASP A 504 -12.94 -24.46 25.98
C ASP A 504 -11.75 -23.52 25.72
N LYS A 505 -10.79 -24.04 24.98
CA LYS A 505 -9.62 -23.28 24.56
C LYS A 505 -10.03 -22.22 23.54
N PRO A 506 -9.76 -20.92 23.76
CA PRO A 506 -10.16 -19.87 22.83
C PRO A 506 -9.39 -19.99 21.52
N LYS A 507 -10.01 -19.50 20.41
CA LYS A 507 -9.33 -19.43 19.11
C LYS A 507 -8.09 -18.54 19.16
N TYR A 508 -8.16 -17.42 19.90
CA TYR A 508 -7.02 -16.53 20.17
C TYR A 508 -7.02 -16.09 21.63
N VAL A 509 -5.83 -16.04 22.22
CA VAL A 509 -5.52 -15.19 23.38
C VAL A 509 -4.94 -13.90 22.81
N THR A 510 -5.63 -12.79 23.01
CA THR A 510 -5.51 -11.59 22.20
C THR A 510 -4.65 -10.47 22.78
N CYS A 511 -4.50 -10.45 24.09
CA CYS A 511 -3.70 -9.44 24.82
C CYS A 511 -3.20 -9.98 26.15
N LEU A 512 -2.15 -9.33 26.67
CA LEU A 512 -1.52 -9.62 27.95
C LEU A 512 -1.39 -8.34 28.77
N ALA A 513 -1.56 -8.47 30.08
CA ALA A 513 -1.23 -7.46 31.08
C ALA A 513 -0.79 -8.15 32.38
N PHE A 514 -0.23 -7.38 33.35
CA PHE A 514 0.20 -7.90 34.63
C PHE A 514 -0.41 -7.04 35.74
N THR A 515 -1.02 -7.70 36.70
CA THR A 515 -1.52 -7.03 37.90
C THR A 515 -0.35 -6.50 38.74
N GLN A 516 -0.64 -5.61 39.67
CA GLN A 516 0.36 -5.14 40.65
C GLN A 516 0.91 -6.28 41.55
N THR A 517 0.17 -7.37 41.70
CA THR A 517 0.60 -8.58 42.44
C THR A 517 1.48 -9.51 41.61
N GLY A 518 1.58 -9.27 40.29
CA GLY A 518 2.35 -10.06 39.34
C GLY A 518 1.59 -11.23 38.76
N ASP A 519 0.26 -11.28 38.89
CA ASP A 519 -0.55 -12.25 38.17
C ASP A 519 -0.69 -11.81 36.71
N VAL A 520 -0.71 -12.77 35.79
CA VAL A 520 -0.88 -12.51 34.37
C VAL A 520 -2.36 -12.42 34.04
N VAL A 521 -2.77 -11.34 33.38
CA VAL A 521 -4.12 -11.13 32.87
C VAL A 521 -4.09 -11.25 31.35
N SER A 522 -4.99 -12.02 30.79
CA SER A 522 -5.15 -12.15 29.34
C SER A 522 -6.59 -11.97 28.91
N GLY A 523 -6.79 -11.33 27.77
CA GLY A 523 -8.07 -11.30 27.07
C GLY A 523 -8.12 -12.36 25.98
N ASP A 524 -9.33 -12.83 25.62
CA ASP A 524 -9.51 -13.83 24.59
C ASP A 524 -10.46 -13.38 23.46
N SER A 525 -10.56 -14.22 22.43
CA SER A 525 -11.44 -13.99 21.28
C SER A 525 -12.93 -14.15 21.59
N ASN A 526 -13.28 -14.64 22.77
CA ASN A 526 -14.65 -14.90 23.18
C ASN A 526 -15.21 -13.85 24.18
N GLY A 527 -14.44 -12.78 24.40
CA GLY A 527 -14.85 -11.70 25.31
C GLY A 527 -14.58 -11.98 26.79
N ASN A 528 -13.74 -12.97 27.08
CA ASN A 528 -13.41 -13.35 28.45
C ASN A 528 -12.09 -12.71 28.90
N ILE A 529 -11.98 -12.46 30.21
CA ILE A 529 -10.75 -12.11 30.89
C ILE A 529 -10.31 -13.29 31.74
N ILE A 530 -9.06 -13.72 31.56
CA ILE A 530 -8.47 -14.87 32.23
C ILE A 530 -7.28 -14.41 33.05
N VAL A 531 -7.25 -14.78 34.33
CA VAL A 531 -6.15 -14.50 35.24
C VAL A 531 -5.40 -15.79 35.51
N TRP A 532 -4.09 -15.74 35.32
CA TRP A 532 -3.17 -16.86 35.54
C TRP A 532 -2.39 -16.61 36.81
N GLY A 533 -2.35 -17.60 37.67
CA GLY A 533 -1.71 -17.48 38.95
C GLY A 533 -0.18 -17.23 38.83
N ARG A 534 0.33 -16.41 39.69
CA ARG A 534 1.75 -16.06 39.71
C ARG A 534 2.65 -17.31 39.77
N ALA A 535 3.64 -17.35 38.90
CA ALA A 535 4.58 -18.46 38.74
C ALA A 535 3.96 -19.81 38.38
N THR A 536 2.66 -19.85 38.09
CA THR A 536 1.94 -21.04 37.63
C THR A 536 1.49 -20.88 36.19
N ASN A 537 1.11 -21.97 35.57
CA ASN A 537 0.49 -21.95 34.24
C ASN A 537 -0.98 -22.37 34.29
N THR A 538 -1.63 -22.21 35.46
CA THR A 538 -3.04 -22.56 35.73
C THR A 538 -3.88 -21.32 35.92
N ILE A 539 -5.17 -21.41 35.66
CA ILE A 539 -6.12 -20.31 35.79
C ILE A 539 -6.48 -20.13 37.27
N SER A 540 -6.29 -18.89 37.76
CA SER A 540 -6.71 -18.49 39.13
C SER A 540 -8.09 -17.86 39.16
N LYS A 541 -8.45 -17.02 38.14
CA LYS A 541 -9.77 -16.39 38.02
C LYS A 541 -10.18 -16.35 36.55
N PHE A 542 -11.50 -16.46 36.31
CA PHE A 542 -12.07 -16.41 34.98
C PHE A 542 -13.36 -15.57 34.96
N LEU A 543 -13.33 -14.46 34.19
CA LEU A 543 -14.47 -13.59 33.97
C LEU A 543 -15.02 -13.86 32.57
N ARG A 544 -16.24 -14.40 32.55
CA ARG A 544 -16.88 -14.84 31.31
C ARG A 544 -17.72 -13.72 30.69
N GLY A 545 -17.54 -13.49 29.37
CA GLY A 545 -18.41 -12.64 28.57
C GLY A 545 -18.45 -11.18 29.04
N LEU A 546 -17.32 -10.62 29.45
CA LEU A 546 -17.22 -9.20 29.83
C LEU A 546 -17.47 -8.30 28.64
N HIS A 547 -17.04 -8.72 27.44
CA HIS A 547 -17.22 -8.04 26.17
C HIS A 547 -17.94 -8.93 25.15
N GLU A 548 -18.60 -8.30 24.17
CA GLU A 548 -19.07 -8.99 22.98
C GLU A 548 -17.93 -9.10 21.95
N GLY A 549 -17.53 -10.31 21.63
CA GLY A 549 -16.39 -10.56 20.74
C GLY A 549 -15.03 -10.52 21.43
N SER A 550 -13.97 -10.20 20.70
CA SER A 550 -12.60 -10.26 21.22
C SER A 550 -12.29 -9.12 22.18
N VAL A 551 -11.53 -9.41 23.24
CA VAL A 551 -10.89 -8.37 24.06
C VAL A 551 -9.53 -8.07 23.45
N PHE A 552 -9.33 -6.92 22.84
CA PHE A 552 -8.07 -6.62 22.18
C PHE A 552 -7.03 -5.95 23.08
N SER A 553 -7.46 -5.32 24.16
CA SER A 553 -6.55 -4.64 25.07
C SER A 553 -6.99 -4.72 26.52
N VAL A 554 -6.02 -4.85 27.40
CA VAL A 554 -6.17 -4.71 28.85
C VAL A 554 -5.06 -3.76 29.30
N CYS A 555 -5.44 -2.65 29.94
CA CYS A 555 -4.53 -1.66 30.51
C CYS A 555 -4.64 -1.69 32.03
N VAL A 556 -3.51 -1.82 32.70
CA VAL A 556 -3.44 -1.72 34.18
C VAL A 556 -3.05 -0.30 34.53
N MET A 557 -3.92 0.39 35.22
CA MET A 557 -3.73 1.78 35.68
C MET A 557 -2.78 1.85 36.87
N LYS A 558 -2.17 3.00 37.09
CA LYS A 558 -1.26 3.24 38.23
C LYS A 558 -1.89 2.93 39.59
N GLU A 559 -3.19 3.16 39.69
CA GLU A 559 -3.98 2.91 40.88
C GLU A 559 -4.28 1.43 41.14
N GLY A 560 -3.96 0.55 40.17
CA GLY A 560 -4.21 -0.88 40.23
C GLY A 560 -5.51 -1.34 39.57
N ASN A 561 -6.37 -0.44 39.18
CA ASN A 561 -7.58 -0.74 38.42
C ASN A 561 -7.18 -1.17 36.99
N LEU A 562 -8.03 -1.98 36.37
CA LEU A 562 -7.83 -2.41 34.99
C LEU A 562 -8.91 -1.81 34.08
N VAL A 563 -8.53 -1.39 32.89
CA VAL A 563 -9.47 -1.00 31.84
C VAL A 563 -9.34 -1.99 30.68
N THR A 564 -10.44 -2.57 30.27
CA THR A 564 -10.53 -3.55 29.19
C THR A 564 -11.28 -2.99 28.01
N GLY A 565 -10.87 -3.35 26.78
CA GLY A 565 -11.45 -2.84 25.55
C GLY A 565 -11.98 -3.95 24.65
N GLY A 566 -13.27 -3.82 24.28
CA GLY A 566 -13.96 -4.77 23.41
C GLY A 566 -13.76 -4.49 21.93
N GLY A 567 -13.46 -5.53 21.18
CA GLY A 567 -13.20 -5.50 19.73
C GLY A 567 -14.44 -5.58 18.86
N LYS A 568 -15.64 -5.68 19.41
CA LYS A 568 -16.91 -5.68 18.67
C LYS A 568 -17.90 -4.69 19.24
N ASP A 569 -18.03 -4.66 20.55
CA ASP A 569 -18.97 -3.79 21.26
C ASP A 569 -18.47 -2.35 21.44
N GLY A 570 -17.18 -2.09 21.19
CA GLY A 570 -16.56 -0.78 21.34
C GLY A 570 -16.58 -0.24 22.78
N ARG A 571 -16.84 -1.13 23.77
CA ARG A 571 -16.92 -0.74 25.19
C ARG A 571 -15.55 -0.74 25.83
N LEU A 572 -15.35 0.24 26.70
CA LEU A 572 -14.29 0.22 27.71
C LEU A 572 -14.92 -0.04 29.05
N VAL A 573 -14.46 -1.06 29.77
CA VAL A 573 -15.00 -1.46 31.06
C VAL A 573 -13.89 -1.43 32.10
N GLN A 574 -14.16 -0.76 33.22
CA GLN A 574 -13.23 -0.72 34.34
C GLN A 574 -13.49 -1.85 35.32
N LEU A 575 -12.42 -2.48 35.74
CA LEU A 575 -12.37 -3.49 36.79
C LEU A 575 -11.53 -2.94 37.98
N ASP A 576 -11.91 -3.27 39.20
CA ASP A 576 -11.13 -2.97 40.39
C ASP A 576 -9.86 -3.84 40.46
N ALA A 577 -8.98 -3.59 41.45
CA ALA A 577 -7.80 -4.40 41.67
C ALA A 577 -8.11 -5.87 42.02
N SER A 578 -9.33 -6.18 42.43
CA SER A 578 -9.83 -7.52 42.68
C SER A 578 -10.47 -8.14 41.45
N LEU A 579 -10.44 -7.43 40.29
CA LEU A 579 -10.99 -7.88 39.02
C LEU A 579 -12.54 -8.04 39.02
N ASN A 580 -13.23 -7.17 39.76
CA ASN A 580 -14.68 -7.06 39.67
C ASN A 580 -15.05 -5.79 38.88
N PRO A 581 -16.11 -5.80 38.07
CA PRO A 581 -16.58 -4.61 37.38
C PRO A 581 -16.96 -3.51 38.38
N THR A 582 -16.43 -2.31 38.19
CA THR A 582 -16.73 -1.14 39.04
C THR A 582 -18.05 -0.47 38.67
N GLY A 583 -18.60 -0.80 37.53
CA GLY A 583 -19.78 -0.12 36.95
C GLY A 583 -19.42 1.10 36.12
N GLN A 584 -18.15 1.51 36.09
CA GLN A 584 -17.69 2.57 35.16
C GLN A 584 -17.38 1.98 33.79
N GLU A 585 -18.06 2.50 32.78
CA GLU A 585 -17.86 2.10 31.40
C GLU A 585 -18.13 3.27 30.44
N THR A 586 -17.47 3.26 29.31
CA THR A 586 -17.74 4.17 28.19
C THR A 586 -17.71 3.42 26.87
N ARG A 587 -18.25 4.04 25.82
CA ARG A 587 -18.27 3.42 24.49
C ARG A 587 -17.65 4.34 23.45
N VAL A 588 -16.81 3.76 22.60
CA VAL A 588 -16.31 4.45 21.41
C VAL A 588 -17.44 4.58 20.39
N PRO A 589 -17.64 5.76 19.78
CA PRO A 589 -18.61 5.95 18.70
C PRO A 589 -18.37 4.96 17.55
N GLU A 590 -19.40 4.39 16.98
CA GLU A 590 -19.34 3.30 16.01
C GLU A 590 -18.54 3.68 14.73
N HIS A 591 -18.68 4.94 14.29
CA HIS A 591 -17.94 5.44 13.13
C HIS A 591 -16.42 5.54 13.34
N LEU A 592 -15.94 5.61 14.59
CA LEU A 592 -14.52 5.61 14.94
C LEU A 592 -13.95 4.19 15.14
N GLY A 593 -14.80 3.17 15.08
CA GLY A 593 -14.44 1.77 15.16
C GLY A 593 -14.17 1.25 16.57
N PRO A 594 -14.12 -0.07 16.72
CA PRO A 594 -13.90 -0.72 18.02
C PRO A 594 -12.47 -0.53 18.54
N VAL A 595 -12.34 -0.73 19.86
CA VAL A 595 -11.09 -0.57 20.59
C VAL A 595 -10.04 -1.59 20.14
N ARG A 596 -8.81 -1.11 19.87
CA ARG A 596 -7.67 -1.92 19.50
C ARG A 596 -6.58 -1.94 20.57
N VAL A 597 -6.28 -0.78 21.14
CA VAL A 597 -5.30 -0.61 22.21
C VAL A 597 -5.78 0.45 23.19
N ILE A 598 -5.46 0.25 24.45
CA ILE A 598 -5.67 1.22 25.52
C ILE A 598 -4.31 1.47 26.19
N ALA A 599 -3.97 2.73 26.39
CA ALA A 599 -2.81 3.13 27.16
C ALA A 599 -3.23 4.20 28.20
N GLU A 600 -2.49 4.24 29.29
CA GLU A 600 -2.69 5.24 30.35
C GLU A 600 -2.22 6.61 29.86
N GLY A 601 -3.08 7.60 29.94
CA GLY A 601 -2.78 9.01 29.65
C GLY A 601 -2.25 9.79 30.85
N ARG A 602 -2.43 11.10 30.86
CA ARG A 602 -2.13 11.96 32.01
C ARG A 602 -3.29 11.96 33.02
N GLY A 603 -2.98 11.80 34.31
CA GLY A 603 -4.01 11.75 35.36
C GLY A 603 -4.99 10.60 35.14
N SER A 604 -6.27 10.86 35.05
CA SER A 604 -7.35 9.89 34.79
C SER A 604 -7.62 9.67 33.30
N GLN A 605 -6.87 10.32 32.41
CA GLN A 605 -7.08 10.20 30.97
C GLN A 605 -6.65 8.82 30.46
N LEU A 606 -7.31 8.39 29.41
CA LEU A 606 -7.02 7.21 28.62
C LEU A 606 -6.66 7.62 27.18
N LEU A 607 -5.74 6.92 26.59
CA LEU A 607 -5.43 6.92 25.18
C LEU A 607 -6.03 5.66 24.58
N VAL A 608 -6.82 5.79 23.55
CA VAL A 608 -7.51 4.66 22.91
C VAL A 608 -7.22 4.66 21.41
N GLY A 609 -6.54 3.64 20.93
CA GLY A 609 -6.39 3.39 19.50
C GLY A 609 -7.49 2.46 19.00
N THR A 610 -8.04 2.72 17.81
CA THR A 610 -9.15 1.97 17.23
C THR A 610 -8.73 1.17 16.00
N THR A 611 -9.58 0.24 15.59
CA THR A 611 -9.38 -0.54 14.35
C THR A 611 -9.65 0.26 13.08
N ARG A 612 -10.24 1.44 13.20
CA ARG A 612 -10.42 2.39 12.09
C ARG A 612 -9.35 3.48 12.07
N ASN A 613 -8.15 3.12 12.52
CA ASN A 613 -6.97 3.99 12.46
C ASN A 613 -7.17 5.37 13.11
N CYS A 614 -7.91 5.42 14.23
CA CYS A 614 -8.08 6.63 15.02
C CYS A 614 -7.41 6.49 16.40
N ILE A 615 -6.90 7.61 16.93
CA ILE A 615 -6.49 7.75 18.33
C ILE A 615 -7.45 8.71 19.01
N LEU A 616 -7.97 8.28 20.15
CA LEU A 616 -8.88 9.03 20.99
C LEU A 616 -8.24 9.33 22.34
N ILE A 617 -8.58 10.47 22.90
CA ILE A 617 -8.19 10.88 24.28
C ILE A 617 -9.44 11.20 25.07
N GLY A 618 -9.46 10.83 26.34
CA GLY A 618 -10.55 11.17 27.25
C GLY A 618 -10.50 10.38 28.54
N SER A 619 -11.65 10.25 29.19
CA SER A 619 -11.78 9.45 30.40
C SER A 619 -13.09 8.63 30.34
N LEU A 620 -13.23 7.68 31.26
CA LEU A 620 -14.46 6.89 31.36
C LEU A 620 -15.69 7.75 31.69
N ASP A 621 -15.49 8.83 32.43
CA ASP A 621 -16.57 9.71 32.87
C ASP A 621 -16.93 10.79 31.85
N LEU A 622 -15.94 11.35 31.15
CA LEU A 622 -16.13 12.48 30.23
C LEU A 622 -16.29 12.05 28.77
N GLY A 623 -16.08 10.76 28.48
CA GLY A 623 -16.08 10.24 27.13
C GLY A 623 -14.74 10.42 26.41
N LEU A 624 -14.71 10.09 25.13
CA LEU A 624 -13.51 10.03 24.30
C LEU A 624 -13.66 10.93 23.08
N THR A 625 -12.63 11.73 22.77
CA THR A 625 -12.56 12.61 21.59
C THR A 625 -11.44 12.17 20.66
N PRO A 626 -11.64 12.16 19.33
CA PRO A 626 -10.58 11.82 18.38
C PRO A 626 -9.55 12.95 18.30
N VAL A 627 -8.27 12.57 18.27
CA VAL A 627 -7.13 13.48 18.09
C VAL A 627 -6.28 13.12 16.88
N VAL A 628 -6.35 11.87 16.43
CA VAL A 628 -5.75 11.42 15.17
C VAL A 628 -6.80 10.59 14.44
N CYS A 629 -6.99 10.87 13.16
CA CYS A 629 -7.80 10.08 12.25
C CYS A 629 -6.97 9.70 11.02
N GLY A 630 -7.30 8.60 10.38
CA GLY A 630 -6.61 8.13 9.18
C GLY A 630 -7.47 7.20 8.36
N HIS A 631 -7.05 6.99 7.12
CA HIS A 631 -7.66 6.01 6.23
C HIS A 631 -7.37 4.58 6.67
N THR A 632 -8.20 3.64 6.24
CA THR A 632 -8.09 2.22 6.61
C THR A 632 -7.80 1.30 5.44
N ASP A 633 -7.76 1.83 4.22
CA ASP A 633 -7.40 1.10 3.01
C ASP A 633 -6.60 1.98 2.05
N GLU A 634 -6.14 1.44 0.93
CA GLU A 634 -5.26 2.10 -0.03
C GLU A 634 -5.77 3.48 -0.45
N LEU A 635 -4.85 4.46 -0.45
CA LEU A 635 -5.11 5.83 -0.87
C LEU A 635 -4.71 6.00 -2.34
N TRP A 636 -5.62 6.55 -3.14
CA TRP A 636 -5.38 6.82 -4.56
C TRP A 636 -5.83 8.23 -4.97
N GLY A 637 -6.92 8.73 -4.42
CA GLY A 637 -7.41 10.08 -4.69
C GLY A 637 -6.64 11.13 -3.89
N LEU A 638 -6.06 12.11 -4.55
CA LEU A 638 -5.49 13.31 -3.96
C LEU A 638 -5.92 14.51 -4.79
N ALA A 639 -6.46 15.54 -4.16
CA ALA A 639 -6.80 16.80 -4.80
C ALA A 639 -6.42 17.98 -3.90
N ILE A 640 -5.82 19.00 -4.49
CA ILE A 640 -5.44 20.23 -3.79
C ILE A 640 -6.49 21.29 -4.04
N HIS A 641 -6.90 21.99 -2.99
CA HIS A 641 -7.81 23.10 -3.12
C HIS A 641 -7.12 24.29 -3.84
N PRO A 642 -7.76 24.92 -4.84
CA PRO A 642 -7.09 25.88 -5.70
C PRO A 642 -6.66 27.20 -5.02
N SER A 643 -7.20 27.52 -3.84
CA SER A 643 -6.95 28.79 -3.16
C SER A 643 -6.85 28.72 -1.64
N LEU A 644 -7.19 27.62 -1.03
CA LEU A 644 -7.11 27.40 0.42
C LEU A 644 -6.00 26.41 0.77
N PRO A 645 -5.38 26.49 1.94
CA PRO A 645 -4.39 25.54 2.39
C PRO A 645 -5.06 24.21 2.80
N GLN A 646 -5.86 23.65 1.90
CA GLN A 646 -6.63 22.44 2.11
C GLN A 646 -6.34 21.42 1.02
N PHE A 647 -6.47 20.17 1.37
CA PHE A 647 -6.37 19.06 0.42
C PHE A 647 -7.35 17.95 0.76
N LEU A 648 -7.76 17.23 -0.26
CA LEU A 648 -8.70 16.13 -0.14
C LEU A 648 -7.97 14.81 -0.43
N THR A 649 -8.26 13.81 0.38
CA THR A 649 -7.82 12.43 0.15
C THR A 649 -9.01 11.50 -0.04
N GLY A 650 -8.87 10.55 -0.94
CA GLY A 650 -9.87 9.51 -1.19
C GLY A 650 -9.22 8.13 -1.19
N GLY A 651 -9.86 7.16 -0.55
CA GLY A 651 -9.34 5.82 -0.38
C GLY A 651 -10.29 4.72 -0.82
N HIS A 652 -9.74 3.52 -0.93
CA HIS A 652 -10.52 2.31 -1.15
C HIS A 652 -11.41 1.94 0.06
N ASP A 653 -11.21 2.57 1.20
CA ASP A 653 -12.08 2.51 2.37
C ASP A 653 -13.41 3.26 2.21
N GLN A 654 -13.67 3.77 1.00
CA GLN A 654 -14.89 4.51 0.63
C GLN A 654 -14.99 5.89 1.29
N LEU A 655 -13.95 6.33 1.98
CA LEU A 655 -13.91 7.63 2.62
C LEU A 655 -13.27 8.67 1.71
N VAL A 656 -13.89 9.84 1.70
CA VAL A 656 -13.34 11.09 1.19
C VAL A 656 -13.16 12.03 2.36
N THR A 657 -11.95 12.52 2.58
CA THR A 657 -11.62 13.35 3.72
C THR A 657 -10.94 14.63 3.28
N LEU A 658 -11.49 15.77 3.68
CA LEU A 658 -10.91 17.10 3.50
C LEU A 658 -10.09 17.46 4.73
N TRP A 659 -8.84 17.84 4.50
CA TRP A 659 -7.87 18.21 5.50
C TRP A 659 -7.52 19.69 5.40
N ASP A 660 -7.28 20.32 6.53
CA ASP A 660 -6.65 21.61 6.59
C ASP A 660 -5.16 21.44 6.93
N SER A 661 -4.30 21.88 6.04
CA SER A 661 -2.84 21.67 6.12
C SER A 661 -2.15 22.55 7.16
N MET A 662 -2.81 23.62 7.63
CA MET A 662 -2.25 24.54 8.63
C MET A 662 -2.58 24.11 10.05
N SER A 663 -3.83 23.73 10.29
CA SER A 663 -4.27 23.20 11.59
C SER A 663 -4.05 21.69 11.74
N HIS A 664 -3.64 21.00 10.65
CA HIS A 664 -3.42 19.57 10.57
C HIS A 664 -4.66 18.74 11.00
N SER A 665 -5.84 19.28 10.79
CA SER A 665 -7.10 18.71 11.25
C SER A 665 -8.00 18.27 10.09
N VAL A 666 -8.91 17.35 10.39
CA VAL A 666 -10.00 16.97 9.48
C VAL A 666 -11.02 18.08 9.46
N VAL A 667 -11.27 18.69 8.31
CA VAL A 667 -12.38 19.63 8.12
C VAL A 667 -13.70 18.86 8.10
N TRP A 668 -13.75 17.83 7.26
CA TRP A 668 -14.85 16.86 7.24
C TRP A 668 -14.39 15.54 6.61
N SER A 669 -15.14 14.47 6.89
CA SER A 669 -14.98 13.17 6.23
C SER A 669 -16.36 12.66 5.83
N LYS A 670 -16.47 12.03 4.66
CA LYS A 670 -17.71 11.47 4.12
C LYS A 670 -17.48 10.11 3.52
N ASP A 671 -18.36 9.17 3.85
CA ASP A 671 -18.49 7.88 3.19
C ASP A 671 -19.30 8.07 1.89
N VAL A 672 -18.69 7.73 0.74
CA VAL A 672 -19.31 7.80 -0.58
C VAL A 672 -19.83 6.44 -1.04
N ALA A 673 -19.70 5.41 -0.20
CA ALA A 673 -20.14 4.03 -0.41
C ALA A 673 -19.47 3.29 -1.58
N GLU A 674 -18.47 3.89 -2.22
CA GLU A 674 -17.68 3.30 -3.30
C GLU A 674 -16.19 3.60 -3.13
N PRO A 675 -15.28 2.65 -3.48
CA PRO A 675 -13.85 2.90 -3.40
C PRO A 675 -13.41 4.02 -4.35
N VAL A 676 -12.70 5.02 -3.82
CA VAL A 676 -12.27 6.21 -4.55
C VAL A 676 -10.91 5.96 -5.20
N GLN A 677 -10.79 6.32 -6.48
CA GLN A 677 -9.57 6.18 -7.27
C GLN A 677 -8.91 7.52 -7.62
N SER A 678 -9.70 8.55 -7.86
CA SER A 678 -9.22 9.88 -8.25
C SER A 678 -10.14 10.98 -7.75
N ALA A 679 -9.61 12.18 -7.59
CA ALA A 679 -10.40 13.35 -7.21
C ALA A 679 -9.81 14.64 -7.81
N THR A 680 -10.65 15.66 -7.97
CA THR A 680 -10.22 17.02 -8.31
C THR A 680 -11.22 18.05 -7.81
N PHE A 681 -10.76 19.26 -7.54
CA PHE A 681 -11.61 20.42 -7.29
C PHE A 681 -11.94 21.15 -8.59
N SER A 682 -13.09 21.82 -8.63
CA SER A 682 -13.36 22.88 -9.61
C SER A 682 -12.40 24.05 -9.42
N LEU A 683 -12.24 24.92 -10.41
CA LEU A 683 -11.28 26.03 -10.38
C LEU A 683 -11.55 27.05 -9.26
N ASP A 684 -12.80 27.15 -8.84
CA ASP A 684 -13.22 28.00 -7.71
C ASP A 684 -13.22 27.27 -6.36
N GLY A 685 -12.96 25.95 -6.34
CA GLY A 685 -12.93 25.13 -5.14
C GLY A 685 -14.29 24.71 -4.60
N SER A 686 -15.40 25.13 -5.23
CA SER A 686 -16.76 24.89 -4.72
C SER A 686 -17.30 23.49 -4.98
N VAL A 687 -16.81 22.83 -6.03
CA VAL A 687 -17.27 21.51 -6.47
C VAL A 687 -16.12 20.50 -6.48
N LEU A 688 -16.42 19.30 -6.05
CA LEU A 688 -15.54 18.14 -6.08
C LEU A 688 -16.02 17.12 -7.11
N ILE A 689 -15.08 16.62 -7.89
CA ILE A 689 -15.30 15.46 -8.75
C ILE A 689 -14.53 14.29 -8.15
N ILE A 690 -15.23 13.20 -7.92
CA ILE A 690 -14.67 11.99 -7.31
C ILE A 690 -14.87 10.83 -8.27
N GLY A 691 -13.79 10.26 -8.75
CA GLY A 691 -13.79 9.08 -9.61
C GLY A 691 -13.59 7.81 -8.79
N CYS A 692 -14.42 6.79 -9.07
CA CYS A 692 -14.44 5.53 -8.32
C CYS A 692 -13.88 4.37 -9.15
N THR A 693 -13.57 3.27 -8.45
CA THR A 693 -13.09 2.02 -9.07
C THR A 693 -14.16 1.29 -9.87
N THR A 694 -15.41 1.65 -9.68
CA THR A 694 -16.59 1.04 -10.35
C THR A 694 -16.94 1.65 -11.71
N GLY A 695 -16.21 2.71 -12.12
CA GLY A 695 -16.53 3.50 -13.30
C GLY A 695 -17.58 4.59 -13.06
N HIS A 696 -18.04 4.72 -11.83
CA HIS A 696 -18.85 5.85 -11.39
C HIS A 696 -17.96 7.05 -11.06
N TRP A 697 -18.53 8.23 -11.23
CA TRP A 697 -17.96 9.46 -10.71
C TRP A 697 -19.04 10.38 -10.19
N PHE A 698 -18.75 11.06 -9.09
CA PHE A 698 -19.66 11.90 -8.35
C PHE A 698 -19.30 13.37 -8.53
N VAL A 699 -20.32 14.20 -8.64
CA VAL A 699 -20.23 15.66 -8.54
C VAL A 699 -20.77 16.04 -7.18
N MET A 700 -19.93 16.59 -6.33
CA MET A 700 -20.27 16.86 -4.93
C MET A 700 -19.91 18.30 -4.57
N ASP A 701 -20.75 18.95 -3.80
CA ASP A 701 -20.47 20.25 -3.19
C ASP A 701 -19.39 20.13 -2.10
N ALA A 702 -18.35 20.96 -2.18
CA ALA A 702 -17.20 20.87 -1.29
C ALA A 702 -17.52 21.30 0.16
N GLU A 703 -18.50 22.19 0.38
CA GLU A 703 -18.87 22.69 1.70
C GLU A 703 -20.00 21.87 2.32
N THR A 704 -21.12 21.70 1.59
CA THR A 704 -22.31 20.98 2.08
C THR A 704 -22.16 19.47 2.00
N ARG A 705 -21.23 18.98 1.16
CA ARG A 705 -20.98 17.55 0.90
C ARG A 705 -22.17 16.86 0.25
N GLU A 706 -23.11 17.59 -0.34
CA GLU A 706 -24.23 17.02 -1.08
C GLU A 706 -23.79 16.58 -2.46
N VAL A 707 -24.25 15.41 -2.89
CA VAL A 707 -23.96 14.89 -4.24
C VAL A 707 -25.00 15.48 -5.20
N TYR A 708 -24.54 16.33 -6.11
CA TYR A 708 -25.39 16.93 -7.13
C TYR A 708 -25.81 15.94 -8.21
N SER A 709 -24.85 15.13 -8.67
CA SER A 709 -25.13 14.14 -9.70
C SER A 709 -24.12 12.99 -9.63
N THR A 710 -24.54 11.84 -10.14
CA THR A 710 -23.73 10.64 -10.33
C THR A 710 -23.73 10.29 -11.81
N HIS A 711 -22.56 10.03 -12.34
CA HIS A 711 -22.35 9.68 -13.74
C HIS A 711 -21.63 8.33 -13.85
N THR A 712 -21.68 7.72 -15.02
CA THR A 712 -21.04 6.43 -15.27
C THR A 712 -20.39 6.42 -16.64
N ASP A 713 -19.11 6.09 -16.70
CA ASP A 713 -18.36 5.86 -17.93
C ASP A 713 -17.73 4.48 -17.92
N GLY A 714 -18.49 3.49 -18.33
CA GLY A 714 -18.06 2.09 -18.32
C GLY A 714 -18.21 1.43 -16.96
N ALA A 715 -17.37 0.42 -16.70
CA ALA A 715 -17.34 -0.35 -15.45
C ALA A 715 -15.91 -0.50 -14.89
N GLU A 716 -14.98 0.27 -15.45
CA GLU A 716 -13.57 0.23 -15.11
C GLU A 716 -13.19 1.50 -14.31
N PRO A 717 -12.20 1.43 -13.44
CA PRO A 717 -11.78 2.55 -12.59
C PRO A 717 -11.51 3.84 -13.36
N ILE A 718 -11.96 4.97 -12.81
CA ILE A 718 -11.62 6.31 -13.28
C ILE A 718 -10.29 6.72 -12.64
N GLN A 719 -9.20 6.55 -13.38
CA GLN A 719 -7.82 6.69 -12.89
C GLN A 719 -7.41 8.15 -12.63
N VAL A 720 -7.89 9.06 -13.45
CA VAL A 720 -7.53 10.48 -13.37
C VAL A 720 -8.70 11.35 -13.81
N VAL A 721 -8.88 12.46 -13.12
CA VAL A 721 -9.90 13.48 -13.42
C VAL A 721 -9.25 14.85 -13.37
N LYS A 722 -9.41 15.67 -14.43
CA LYS A 722 -8.88 17.03 -14.50
C LYS A 722 -9.78 18.00 -15.25
N PHE A 723 -9.99 19.17 -14.67
CA PHE A 723 -10.61 20.29 -15.37
C PHE A 723 -9.63 20.94 -16.37
N SER A 724 -10.18 21.47 -17.46
CA SER A 724 -9.42 22.37 -18.34
C SER A 724 -9.09 23.69 -17.62
N PRO A 725 -7.99 24.39 -17.97
CA PRO A 725 -7.60 25.64 -17.32
C PRO A 725 -8.66 26.74 -17.39
N ASP A 726 -9.51 26.73 -18.40
CA ASP A 726 -10.65 27.66 -18.55
C ASP A 726 -11.92 27.22 -17.79
N GLY A 727 -11.89 26.02 -17.18
CA GLY A 727 -13.04 25.43 -16.46
C GLY A 727 -14.19 24.98 -17.35
N ALA A 728 -14.07 25.11 -18.68
CA ALA A 728 -15.16 24.81 -19.61
C ALA A 728 -15.30 23.31 -19.89
N LEU A 729 -14.23 22.54 -19.72
CA LEU A 729 -14.19 21.11 -19.98
C LEU A 729 -13.67 20.32 -18.78
N LEU A 730 -14.10 19.05 -18.69
CA LEU A 730 -13.63 18.05 -17.75
C LEU A 730 -13.16 16.83 -18.53
N ALA A 731 -11.95 16.32 -18.25
CA ALA A 731 -11.45 15.09 -18.81
C ALA A 731 -11.29 14.01 -17.73
N LEU A 732 -11.75 12.79 -18.06
CA LEU A 732 -11.63 11.62 -17.20
C LEU A 732 -10.86 10.53 -17.95
N GLY A 733 -9.74 10.09 -17.41
CA GLY A 733 -8.99 8.94 -17.93
C GLY A 733 -9.42 7.67 -17.23
N SER A 734 -9.82 6.66 -17.98
CA SER A 734 -10.38 5.42 -17.45
C SER A 734 -9.45 4.23 -17.71
N ARG A 735 -9.60 3.21 -16.89
CA ARG A 735 -8.92 1.93 -17.05
C ARG A 735 -9.43 1.12 -18.24
N ASP A 736 -10.51 1.56 -18.87
CA ASP A 736 -11.01 1.01 -20.13
C ASP A 736 -10.28 1.54 -21.39
N ASN A 737 -9.12 2.21 -21.20
CA ASN A 737 -8.22 2.74 -22.22
C ASN A 737 -8.75 4.00 -22.94
N ASN A 738 -9.78 4.64 -22.41
CA ASN A 738 -10.39 5.82 -23.03
C ASN A 738 -10.26 7.06 -22.14
N ILE A 739 -10.31 8.23 -22.80
CA ILE A 739 -10.49 9.51 -22.11
C ILE A 739 -11.87 10.04 -22.49
N TYR A 740 -12.67 10.34 -21.49
CA TYR A 740 -13.99 10.92 -21.63
C TYR A 740 -13.94 12.42 -21.40
N VAL A 741 -14.51 13.20 -22.30
CA VAL A 741 -14.52 14.67 -22.24
C VAL A 741 -15.94 15.16 -22.07
N TYR A 742 -16.15 16.03 -21.10
CA TYR A 742 -17.42 16.64 -20.76
C TYR A 742 -17.35 18.15 -20.83
N GLN A 743 -18.41 18.76 -21.34
CA GLN A 743 -18.69 20.19 -21.24
C GLN A 743 -19.23 20.48 -19.83
N VAL A 744 -18.63 21.45 -19.21
CA VAL A 744 -18.95 21.92 -17.87
C VAL A 744 -19.92 23.11 -17.97
N SER A 745 -20.92 23.18 -17.14
CA SER A 745 -21.88 24.29 -17.08
C SER A 745 -22.48 24.43 -15.68
N GLU A 746 -23.24 25.49 -15.46
CA GLU A 746 -23.90 25.77 -14.18
C GLU A 746 -22.92 25.75 -12.99
N GLU A 747 -21.82 26.51 -13.09
CA GLU A 747 -20.79 26.60 -12.04
C GLU A 747 -20.25 25.21 -11.63
N ALA A 748 -19.84 24.41 -12.60
CA ALA A 748 -19.34 23.05 -12.42
C ALA A 748 -20.35 22.06 -11.78
N ARG A 749 -21.65 22.34 -11.80
CA ARG A 749 -22.67 21.43 -11.25
C ARG A 749 -23.33 20.54 -12.29
N LYS A 750 -23.16 20.84 -13.61
CA LYS A 750 -23.79 20.08 -14.69
C LYS A 750 -22.81 19.75 -15.78
N TYR A 751 -22.85 18.52 -16.21
CA TYR A 751 -21.93 17.92 -17.18
C TYR A 751 -22.67 17.33 -18.36
N SER A 752 -22.20 17.62 -19.57
CA SER A 752 -22.71 17.02 -20.80
C SER A 752 -21.55 16.45 -21.61
N ARG A 753 -21.66 15.20 -22.02
CA ARG A 753 -20.59 14.49 -22.70
C ARG A 753 -20.31 15.09 -24.07
N VAL A 754 -19.09 15.55 -24.33
CA VAL A 754 -18.59 15.99 -25.63
C VAL A 754 -18.22 14.79 -26.49
N GLY A 755 -17.42 13.88 -25.95
CA GLY A 755 -16.96 12.72 -26.68
C GLY A 755 -16.07 11.79 -25.90
N ARG A 756 -15.40 10.91 -26.63
CA ARG A 756 -14.47 9.92 -26.12
C ARG A 756 -13.23 9.87 -27.00
N CYS A 757 -12.05 10.05 -26.43
CA CYS A 757 -10.76 9.85 -27.09
C CYS A 757 -10.37 8.37 -27.02
N MET A 758 -10.16 7.75 -28.17
CA MET A 758 -9.81 6.33 -28.30
C MET A 758 -8.49 6.19 -29.03
N GLY A 759 -7.56 5.40 -28.52
CA GLY A 759 -6.27 5.18 -29.16
C GLY A 759 -5.23 4.50 -28.28
N HIS A 760 -5.28 4.66 -26.94
CA HIS A 760 -4.44 3.90 -26.04
C HIS A 760 -4.75 2.40 -26.08
N SER A 761 -3.72 1.58 -25.99
CA SER A 761 -3.85 0.12 -25.97
C SER A 761 -3.91 -0.46 -24.56
N SER A 762 -3.71 0.38 -23.54
CA SER A 762 -3.79 0.04 -22.12
C SER A 762 -4.50 1.16 -21.37
N PHE A 763 -4.66 0.96 -20.06
CA PHE A 763 -5.36 1.91 -19.19
C PHE A 763 -4.67 3.27 -19.14
N VAL A 764 -5.47 4.34 -19.16
CA VAL A 764 -4.97 5.72 -19.03
C VAL A 764 -4.51 5.93 -17.59
N THR A 765 -3.28 6.41 -17.41
CA THR A 765 -2.69 6.65 -16.08
C THR A 765 -2.74 8.12 -15.69
N HIS A 766 -2.33 9.00 -16.62
CA HIS A 766 -2.22 10.44 -16.37
C HIS A 766 -2.71 11.22 -17.58
N LEU A 767 -3.11 12.45 -17.32
CA LEU A 767 -3.44 13.42 -18.38
C LEU A 767 -3.12 14.84 -17.90
N ASP A 768 -2.75 15.70 -18.84
CA ASP A 768 -2.57 17.15 -18.61
C ASP A 768 -3.22 17.93 -19.75
N TRP A 769 -3.74 19.10 -19.42
CA TRP A 769 -4.30 20.05 -20.37
C TRP A 769 -3.26 21.06 -20.83
N SER A 770 -3.35 21.48 -22.09
CA SER A 770 -2.64 22.67 -22.56
C SER A 770 -3.20 23.93 -21.91
N THR A 771 -2.36 24.95 -21.75
CA THR A 771 -2.75 26.24 -21.12
C THR A 771 -3.91 26.94 -21.83
N ASP A 772 -4.05 26.69 -23.15
CA ASP A 772 -5.14 27.21 -23.99
C ASP A 772 -6.39 26.33 -23.98
N SER A 773 -6.43 25.26 -23.19
CA SER A 773 -7.53 24.30 -23.06
C SER A 773 -7.89 23.56 -24.37
N GLN A 774 -7.06 23.61 -25.42
CA GLN A 774 -7.36 22.99 -26.72
C GLN A 774 -6.89 21.55 -26.84
N TYR A 775 -5.82 21.20 -26.11
CA TYR A 775 -5.20 19.89 -26.23
C TYR A 775 -5.11 19.19 -24.88
N ILE A 776 -5.10 17.87 -24.95
CA ILE A 776 -4.81 16.97 -23.84
C ILE A 776 -3.61 16.13 -24.22
N GLN A 777 -2.63 15.98 -23.33
CA GLN A 777 -1.64 14.91 -23.38
C GLN A 777 -1.99 13.82 -22.37
N SER A 778 -1.69 12.56 -22.68
CA SER A 778 -1.99 11.45 -21.78
C SER A 778 -0.93 10.37 -21.84
N ASN A 779 -0.66 9.76 -20.67
CA ASN A 779 0.10 8.54 -20.55
C ASN A 779 -0.82 7.35 -20.28
N SER A 780 -0.32 6.17 -20.54
CA SER A 780 -1.04 4.93 -20.36
C SER A 780 -0.07 3.79 -19.99
N GLY A 781 -0.60 2.70 -19.43
CA GLY A 781 0.15 1.48 -19.17
C GLY A 781 0.75 0.80 -20.41
N ASP A 782 0.52 1.36 -21.60
CA ASP A 782 1.22 0.99 -22.83
C ASP A 782 2.54 1.74 -23.05
N TYR A 783 2.94 2.59 -22.12
CA TYR A 783 4.13 3.45 -22.17
C TYR A 783 4.13 4.42 -23.36
N GLU A 784 2.96 4.85 -23.82
CA GLU A 784 2.82 5.85 -24.87
C GLU A 784 2.42 7.22 -24.30
N LEU A 785 2.94 8.26 -24.93
CA LEU A 785 2.48 9.63 -24.79
C LEU A 785 1.63 9.97 -26.03
N LEU A 786 0.33 10.13 -25.84
CA LEU A 786 -0.60 10.49 -26.91
C LEU A 786 -1.17 11.89 -26.66
N TYR A 787 -1.49 12.55 -27.77
CA TYR A 787 -2.05 13.89 -27.79
C TYR A 787 -3.42 13.92 -28.44
N TRP A 788 -4.32 14.73 -27.90
CA TRP A 788 -5.71 14.82 -28.32
C TRP A 788 -6.15 16.26 -28.53
N ASN A 789 -6.91 16.53 -29.59
CA ASN A 789 -7.70 17.74 -29.64
C ASN A 789 -8.95 17.53 -28.79
N ALA A 790 -9.11 18.30 -27.72
CA ALA A 790 -10.12 18.11 -26.70
C ALA A 790 -11.55 18.32 -27.23
N GLY A 791 -11.77 19.40 -27.97
CA GLY A 791 -13.11 19.72 -28.53
C GLY A 791 -13.60 18.74 -29.56
N LEU A 792 -12.69 18.04 -30.28
CA LEU A 792 -13.03 17.04 -31.30
C LEU A 792 -12.92 15.61 -30.79
N CYS A 793 -12.32 15.39 -29.62
CA CYS A 793 -11.98 14.08 -29.05
C CYS A 793 -11.22 13.19 -30.06
N ARG A 794 -10.25 13.78 -30.78
CA ARG A 794 -9.46 13.10 -31.80
C ARG A 794 -7.97 13.16 -31.49
N GLN A 795 -7.30 12.04 -31.73
CA GLN A 795 -5.84 11.98 -31.59
C GLN A 795 -5.15 12.89 -32.61
N VAL A 796 -4.13 13.60 -32.17
CA VAL A 796 -3.18 14.34 -33.02
C VAL A 796 -2.05 13.35 -33.38
N PRO A 797 -1.97 12.91 -34.64
CA PRO A 797 -1.10 11.79 -35.00
C PRO A 797 0.40 12.16 -35.05
N GLN A 798 0.70 13.45 -35.17
CA GLN A 798 2.08 13.95 -35.25
C GLN A 798 2.43 14.69 -33.95
N SER A 799 3.01 13.96 -33.00
CA SER A 799 3.42 14.49 -31.68
C SER A 799 4.42 15.64 -31.79
N SER A 800 5.24 15.69 -32.85
CA SER A 800 6.18 16.80 -33.10
C SER A 800 5.51 18.15 -33.34
N GLN A 801 4.23 18.20 -33.72
CA GLN A 801 3.51 19.46 -33.92
C GLN A 801 3.15 20.14 -32.59
N LEU A 802 3.12 19.38 -31.49
CA LEU A 802 2.77 19.89 -30.17
C LEU A 802 3.98 20.03 -29.24
N ARG A 803 5.22 20.02 -29.79
CA ARG A 803 6.44 20.15 -29.01
C ARG A 803 6.57 21.48 -28.26
N ASP A 804 5.97 22.56 -28.80
CA ASP A 804 6.03 23.89 -28.26
C ASP A 804 4.75 24.31 -27.52
N VAL A 805 3.83 23.39 -27.30
CA VAL A 805 2.62 23.63 -26.52
C VAL A 805 2.99 23.69 -25.03
N GLU A 806 2.52 24.74 -24.37
CA GLU A 806 2.62 24.85 -22.92
C GLU A 806 1.51 24.06 -22.24
N TRP A 807 1.93 23.27 -21.25
CA TRP A 807 1.04 22.44 -20.44
C TRP A 807 0.74 23.11 -19.11
N ALA A 808 -0.51 23.18 -18.73
CA ALA A 808 -0.96 23.80 -17.48
C ALA A 808 -0.45 23.07 -16.24
N SER A 809 -0.34 21.74 -16.33
CA SER A 809 0.27 20.88 -15.29
C SER A 809 1.28 19.92 -15.91
N ASN A 810 2.04 19.22 -15.09
CA ASN A 810 2.93 18.15 -15.53
C ASN A 810 2.79 16.95 -14.60
N SER A 811 1.67 16.25 -14.71
CA SER A 811 1.44 14.99 -14.01
C SER A 811 1.73 13.77 -14.87
N CYS A 812 1.77 13.93 -16.19
CA CYS A 812 2.24 12.90 -17.11
C CYS A 812 3.71 12.58 -16.86
N THR A 813 3.99 11.36 -16.43
CA THR A 813 5.33 10.90 -16.05
C THR A 813 6.24 10.66 -17.25
N LEU A 814 5.68 10.46 -18.44
CA LEU A 814 6.39 10.23 -19.70
C LEU A 814 6.24 11.44 -20.63
N THR A 815 6.95 12.53 -20.34
CA THR A 815 7.05 13.74 -21.17
C THR A 815 8.51 14.11 -21.37
N PHE A 816 8.80 15.04 -22.28
CA PHE A 816 10.17 15.56 -22.44
C PHE A 816 10.65 16.25 -21.16
N SER A 817 9.78 17.01 -20.50
CA SER A 817 10.09 17.72 -19.24
C SER A 817 10.23 16.83 -18.03
N SER A 818 9.83 15.55 -18.10
CA SER A 818 9.98 14.54 -17.04
C SER A 818 10.92 13.38 -17.40
N LEU A 819 11.62 13.46 -18.53
CA LEU A 819 12.51 12.39 -19.01
C LEU A 819 13.51 11.90 -17.96
N GLY A 820 14.08 12.78 -17.19
CA GLY A 820 15.16 12.48 -16.24
C GLY A 820 14.69 11.91 -14.91
N ILE A 821 13.36 11.74 -14.69
CA ILE A 821 12.86 11.06 -13.50
C ILE A 821 13.02 9.53 -13.60
N TRP A 822 13.26 9.02 -14.81
CA TRP A 822 13.41 7.60 -15.09
C TRP A 822 14.87 7.18 -15.03
N PRO A 823 15.30 6.41 -14.01
CA PRO A 823 16.66 5.89 -13.98
C PRO A 823 16.89 4.87 -15.09
N GLU A 824 18.14 4.70 -15.48
CA GLU A 824 18.53 3.73 -16.48
C GLU A 824 18.12 2.31 -16.07
N GLY A 825 17.39 1.62 -16.93
CA GLY A 825 16.82 0.30 -16.65
C GLY A 825 15.55 0.32 -15.82
N ALA A 826 14.92 1.48 -15.63
CA ALA A 826 13.65 1.61 -14.94
C ALA A 826 12.53 0.84 -15.63
N ASP A 827 11.59 0.42 -14.80
CA ASP A 827 10.30 -0.10 -15.21
C ASP A 827 9.31 1.08 -15.34
N GLY A 828 8.42 1.03 -16.30
CA GLY A 828 7.37 2.04 -16.47
C GLY A 828 6.35 2.11 -15.33
N THR A 829 6.45 1.22 -14.35
CA THR A 829 5.67 1.23 -13.11
C THR A 829 6.47 1.77 -11.91
N ASP A 830 7.77 2.09 -12.07
CA ASP A 830 8.62 2.55 -10.97
C ASP A 830 8.24 3.96 -10.47
N VAL A 831 7.59 4.79 -11.31
CA VAL A 831 7.10 6.12 -10.96
C VAL A 831 5.59 6.17 -11.12
N ASN A 832 4.89 6.32 -10.00
CA ASN A 832 3.42 6.30 -9.95
C ASN A 832 2.80 7.68 -10.26
N HIS A 833 3.43 8.76 -9.85
CA HIS A 833 2.93 10.12 -10.08
C HIS A 833 4.08 11.13 -10.08
N CYS A 834 3.88 12.24 -10.77
CA CYS A 834 4.73 13.42 -10.63
C CYS A 834 3.86 14.68 -10.63
N ASP A 835 4.37 15.72 -9.99
CA ASP A 835 3.73 17.03 -9.98
C ASP A 835 4.78 18.14 -10.09
N ARG A 836 4.45 19.17 -10.85
CA ARG A 836 5.27 20.36 -11.04
C ARG A 836 4.78 21.47 -10.12
N SER A 837 5.69 22.11 -9.40
CA SER A 837 5.35 23.29 -8.60
C SER A 837 4.74 24.41 -9.47
N HIS A 838 3.86 25.22 -8.90
CA HIS A 838 3.16 26.30 -9.60
C HIS A 838 4.11 27.37 -10.11
N ASN A 839 5.22 27.63 -9.38
CA ASN A 839 6.29 28.53 -9.81
C ASN A 839 7.16 27.97 -10.95
N GLY A 840 6.98 26.67 -11.31
CA GLY A 840 7.71 26.02 -12.40
C GLY A 840 9.20 25.77 -12.14
N GLU A 841 9.65 25.70 -10.89
CA GLU A 841 11.06 25.48 -10.52
C GLU A 841 11.36 24.06 -10.06
N LEU A 842 10.35 23.34 -9.57
CA LEU A 842 10.50 22.03 -8.94
C LEU A 842 9.58 20.98 -9.58
N MET A 843 10.02 19.72 -9.50
CA MET A 843 9.20 18.56 -9.79
C MET A 843 9.34 17.55 -8.65
N ALA A 844 8.22 17.13 -8.08
CA ALA A 844 8.16 16.05 -7.12
C ALA A 844 7.70 14.76 -7.81
N THR A 845 8.20 13.60 -7.36
CA THR A 845 7.75 12.29 -7.85
C THR A 845 7.44 11.33 -6.73
N ALA A 846 6.46 10.48 -6.97
CA ALA A 846 6.06 9.35 -6.14
C ALA A 846 6.51 8.06 -6.80
N ASP A 847 7.21 7.17 -6.07
CA ASP A 847 7.69 5.92 -6.64
C ASP A 847 7.10 4.67 -5.97
N ASP A 848 7.29 3.55 -6.64
CA ASP A 848 6.78 2.25 -6.20
C ASP A 848 7.55 1.67 -4.99
N PHE A 849 8.65 2.33 -4.60
CA PHE A 849 9.56 1.92 -3.53
C PHE A 849 9.39 2.73 -2.23
N GLY A 850 8.27 3.46 -2.10
CA GLY A 850 7.99 4.27 -0.92
C GLY A 850 8.84 5.54 -0.81
N LYS A 851 9.35 6.07 -1.93
CA LYS A 851 10.18 7.27 -1.92
C LYS A 851 9.48 8.44 -2.60
N VAL A 852 9.62 9.59 -1.99
CA VAL A 852 9.32 10.89 -2.60
C VAL A 852 10.63 11.49 -3.05
N LYS A 853 10.71 11.94 -4.31
CA LYS A 853 11.92 12.55 -4.85
C LYS A 853 11.62 13.96 -5.31
N LEU A 854 12.60 14.86 -5.14
CA LEU A 854 12.50 16.26 -5.54
C LEU A 854 13.61 16.61 -6.51
N TYR A 855 13.23 17.11 -7.67
CA TYR A 855 14.10 17.52 -8.77
C TYR A 855 13.96 19.02 -9.05
N SER A 856 14.99 19.61 -9.68
CA SER A 856 14.84 20.91 -10.37
C SER A 856 14.07 20.71 -11.67
N TYR A 857 13.04 21.51 -11.94
CA TYR A 857 12.27 21.45 -13.18
C TYR A 857 12.85 22.39 -14.23
N PRO A 858 12.85 22.03 -15.52
CA PRO A 858 12.42 20.77 -16.10
C PRO A 858 13.47 19.66 -15.97
N VAL A 859 13.03 18.41 -15.82
CA VAL A 859 13.88 17.23 -15.62
C VAL A 859 14.17 16.57 -16.96
N ILE A 860 14.95 17.25 -17.80
CA ILE A 860 15.15 16.86 -19.21
C ILE A 860 16.40 15.99 -19.47
N GLN A 861 17.31 15.87 -18.52
CA GLN A 861 18.50 15.04 -18.66
C GLN A 861 18.33 13.66 -18.05
N PRO A 862 18.73 12.58 -18.72
CA PRO A 862 18.62 11.21 -18.19
C PRO A 862 19.37 10.96 -16.87
N ARG A 863 20.32 11.84 -16.54
CA ARG A 863 21.12 11.78 -15.28
C ARG A 863 20.85 12.97 -14.40
N SER A 864 19.58 13.23 -14.11
CA SER A 864 19.18 14.29 -13.20
C SER A 864 19.37 13.85 -11.75
N LEU A 865 20.03 14.70 -10.96
CA LEU A 865 20.19 14.48 -9.53
C LEU A 865 18.94 14.97 -8.78
N CYS A 866 18.61 14.27 -7.71
CA CYS A 866 17.43 14.58 -6.87
C CYS A 866 17.74 14.43 -5.40
N HIS A 867 16.86 14.97 -4.56
CA HIS A 867 16.77 14.61 -3.16
C HIS A 867 15.73 13.51 -3.00
N THR A 868 16.07 12.46 -2.22
CA THR A 868 15.18 11.31 -1.98
C THR A 868 14.78 11.28 -0.52
N TYR A 869 13.49 11.12 -0.25
CA TYR A 869 12.88 11.11 1.07
C TYR A 869 12.13 9.81 1.30
N GLY A 870 12.30 9.24 2.49
CA GLY A 870 11.58 8.06 2.95
C GLY A 870 10.58 8.44 4.05
N GLY A 871 9.73 7.50 4.39
CA GLY A 871 8.67 7.64 5.40
C GLY A 871 7.52 6.71 5.08
N HIS A 872 7.14 6.64 3.82
CA HIS A 872 6.23 5.62 3.31
C HIS A 872 6.91 4.24 3.31
N SER A 873 6.14 3.19 3.49
CA SER A 873 6.59 1.80 3.48
C SER A 873 6.02 0.97 2.33
N SER A 874 5.13 1.56 1.58
CA SER A 874 4.53 0.99 0.37
C SER A 874 4.70 1.97 -0.79
N HIS A 875 4.21 1.60 -1.96
CA HIS A 875 4.17 2.50 -3.11
C HIS A 875 3.50 3.83 -2.73
N VAL A 876 4.14 4.92 -3.10
CA VAL A 876 3.57 6.27 -3.00
C VAL A 876 2.66 6.44 -4.22
N THR A 877 1.37 6.66 -3.99
CA THR A 877 0.37 6.70 -5.07
C THR A 877 0.29 8.06 -5.73
N ASN A 878 0.44 9.12 -4.92
CA ASN A 878 0.31 10.49 -5.39
C ASN A 878 1.26 11.44 -4.65
N VAL A 879 1.67 12.49 -5.34
CA VAL A 879 2.33 13.68 -4.78
C VAL A 879 1.71 14.93 -5.40
N SER A 880 1.49 15.98 -4.61
CA SER A 880 1.03 17.25 -5.15
C SER A 880 1.45 18.42 -4.28
N PHE A 881 1.89 19.51 -4.93
CA PHE A 881 2.18 20.77 -4.25
C PHE A 881 0.89 21.47 -3.84
N LEU A 882 0.87 22.13 -2.67
CA LEU A 882 -0.23 23.02 -2.32
C LEU A 882 -0.25 24.22 -3.29
N HIS A 883 -1.39 24.90 -3.36
CA HIS A 883 -1.63 26.01 -4.28
C HIS A 883 -0.60 27.14 -4.21
N ASP A 884 0.09 27.29 -3.09
CA ASP A 884 1.09 28.31 -2.80
C ASP A 884 2.55 27.79 -2.84
N ASP A 885 2.76 26.53 -3.24
CA ASP A 885 4.04 25.82 -3.23
C ASP A 885 4.75 25.78 -1.87
N SER A 886 4.06 26.10 -0.77
CA SER A 886 4.68 26.09 0.56
C SER A 886 4.92 24.68 1.08
N ARG A 887 4.10 23.72 0.64
CA ARG A 887 4.13 22.35 1.08
C ARG A 887 3.85 21.36 -0.06
N LEU A 888 4.32 20.15 0.13
CA LEU A 888 4.02 19.00 -0.71
C LEU A 888 3.22 17.99 0.12
N ILE A 889 2.19 17.40 -0.48
CA ILE A 889 1.42 16.30 0.11
C ILE A 889 1.77 15.02 -0.66
N SER A 890 2.00 13.92 0.05
CA SER A 890 2.18 12.59 -0.53
C SER A 890 1.26 11.57 0.13
N THR A 891 0.72 10.66 -0.66
CA THR A 891 -0.19 9.60 -0.21
C THR A 891 0.43 8.23 -0.41
N GLY A 892 0.39 7.39 0.62
CA GLY A 892 0.85 6.02 0.56
C GLY A 892 -0.30 5.08 0.22
N GLY A 893 -0.06 4.09 -0.63
CA GLY A 893 -1.06 3.10 -1.00
C GLY A 893 -1.45 2.20 0.18
N ARG A 894 -0.79 1.06 0.32
CA ARG A 894 -1.12 0.08 1.37
C ARG A 894 -0.78 0.51 2.79
N ASP A 895 0.15 1.44 2.94
CA ASP A 895 0.51 1.97 4.26
C ASP A 895 -0.52 2.98 4.81
N THR A 896 -1.47 3.39 3.98
CA THR A 896 -2.61 4.26 4.33
C THR A 896 -2.22 5.61 4.95
N SER A 897 -0.97 6.02 4.80
CA SER A 897 -0.46 7.25 5.37
C SER A 897 -0.55 8.42 4.41
N VAL A 898 -0.76 9.61 4.96
CA VAL A 898 -0.61 10.88 4.23
C VAL A 898 0.50 11.67 4.91
N MET A 899 1.45 12.15 4.14
CA MET A 899 2.59 12.90 4.65
C MET A 899 2.62 14.30 4.06
N GLN A 900 2.79 15.28 4.93
CA GLN A 900 2.95 16.67 4.60
C GLN A 900 4.41 17.08 4.78
N TRP A 901 4.97 17.65 3.73
CA TRP A 901 6.36 18.07 3.66
C TRP A 901 6.44 19.58 3.49
N ALA A 902 7.17 20.27 4.36
CA ALA A 902 7.48 21.68 4.19
C ALA A 902 8.67 21.84 3.22
N LEU A 903 8.60 22.81 2.32
CA LEU A 903 9.70 23.22 1.46
C LEU A 903 10.62 24.17 2.26
N SER A 904 11.95 23.91 2.28
CA SER A 904 12.92 24.65 3.10
C SER A 904 14.29 24.82 2.43
#